data_732f13c4c3406257575b281786ebfd0e
#
_entry.id   732f13c4c3406257575b281786ebfd0e
#
_cell.length_a   1.000
_cell.length_b   1.000
_cell.length_c   1.000
_cell.angle_alpha   90.00
_cell.angle_beta   90.00
_cell.angle_gamma   90.00
#
_symmetry.space_group_name_H-M   'P 1'
#
loop_
_entity.id
_entity.type
_entity.pdbx_description
1 polymer ?
#
loop_
_entity_poly.entity_id
_entity_poly.type
_entity_poly.pdbx_seq_one_letter_code
_entity_poly.pdbx_strand_id
1 'polypeptide(L)'
;MKLNQFIAFVAFLVSAAVFGQVSGKVVDGDFPLEYATATLFSTETKAVVAGVVTTKEGTFKIGSLKNDSYYLEVSFIGFDKQVFKDIVISSKNKSVNLGLISLVSGGNQLNAVVVQSVKGTVISKIDRQVYDAKSFQNSQGGSAIDVLRNLPSISLDAQGDVSVRGTTGFRVLLNGKPTQGNISTILGQLPANAIDRIEVVTAPSAKYDPDGKAGLLNIITKKGATNGQYAQLNVKGGFPSIENYDNKKKAQRYGIDGTYTIKKDKWDISLGGSYGRNDIQGRREGNVFTNNITENYKTQFPSDGERSTNELNYSGRFTVDYTPSITDNFSVGFYGGKRKVDRQADIYYNNKRTDLTTGAVLKSFDYYNENLRVRDGDFALGSFDYTHKFEDKSKLTASFLYEYTLLGGPTTNLNLGYTDSSIVYQDEYNTNDNPLYGTRAQLDYEFKPFSFGKIEAGYQFRKLKNNGDFIYQRRNLSSGIYEIVPEFTSQVNLDRSIHSGYLQLNGSKTKWEYAAGLRLESMNRDFYLKGFNTAAENLTYDYVKLFPSASAQYTMDNNVKVKAGYSKRVDRAPTYQMNPFKEREHSETFEQGDKNLRPEFTDLIELGISKNFKGGNTLFATAYYRDVHNLINRVNTLSYTTAGVLNDTILDRIYTNVGRGKTLGLEIGSQFKPSTKWTNFIGANIYNFNIDGSFNGKAIKSNAIQYSINANSTYNFTPTTSMQFTLNYLSKKITAQGEDSRFYSPNLTFRKSFLDNQLIATLQWQNIDMGMLNTNEQRISTQSTGQYYTTTNYVYEVDMVLLNLSYTFNKTKSSAKFIESEFGKKEF
;
A
#
# COMPACT_ATOMS: atom_id res chain seq x y z
N MET A 1 -43.25 -48.01 28.39
CA MET A 1 -43.52 -47.35 27.08
C MET A 1 -42.35 -47.74 26.14
N LYS A 2 -42.63 -48.52 25.10
CA LYS A 2 -41.62 -49.16 24.28
C LYS A 2 -40.96 -48.15 23.32
N LEU A 3 -39.65 -48.23 23.13
CA LEU A 3 -38.79 -47.39 22.30
C LEU A 3 -39.36 -47.10 20.88
N ASN A 4 -40.18 -47.98 20.35
CA ASN A 4 -40.82 -47.82 19.04
C ASN A 4 -41.92 -46.78 18.96
N GLN A 5 -42.51 -46.33 20.10
CA GLN A 5 -43.50 -45.25 20.11
C GLN A 5 -42.85 -43.88 20.18
N PHE A 6 -41.62 -43.78 20.69
CA PHE A 6 -40.84 -42.53 20.72
C PHE A 6 -40.26 -42.21 19.34
N ILE A 7 -39.84 -43.24 18.57
CA ILE A 7 -39.33 -43.07 17.17
C ILE A 7 -40.45 -42.63 16.23
N ALA A 8 -41.68 -43.13 16.42
CA ALA A 8 -42.83 -42.72 15.60
C ALA A 8 -43.29 -41.28 15.90
N PHE A 9 -43.08 -40.80 17.14
CA PHE A 9 -43.41 -39.42 17.52
C PHE A 9 -42.36 -38.40 17.02
N VAL A 10 -41.09 -38.76 16.94
CA VAL A 10 -40.03 -37.94 16.37
C VAL A 10 -40.07 -37.92 14.82
N ALA A 11 -40.54 -38.98 14.18
CA ALA A 11 -40.77 -39.04 12.74
C ALA A 11 -41.93 -38.18 12.25
N PHE A 12 -42.89 -37.82 13.12
CA PHE A 12 -44.05 -37.02 12.75
C PHE A 12 -43.80 -35.49 12.91
N LEU A 13 -42.67 -35.09 13.52
CA LEU A 13 -42.29 -33.69 13.69
C LEU A 13 -41.32 -33.18 12.60
N VAL A 14 -40.87 -33.96 11.66
CA VAL A 14 -40.17 -33.53 10.45
C VAL A 14 -41.18 -33.42 9.29
N SER A 15 -42.13 -32.52 9.44
CA SER A 15 -42.86 -31.97 8.30
C SER A 15 -41.84 -31.10 7.54
N ALA A 16 -41.25 -31.65 6.47
CA ALA A 16 -40.42 -30.90 5.54
C ALA A 16 -41.25 -29.74 4.98
N ALA A 17 -41.05 -28.55 5.50
CA ALA A 17 -41.56 -27.32 4.88
C ALA A 17 -40.96 -27.23 3.48
N VAL A 18 -41.67 -27.69 2.50
CA VAL A 18 -41.26 -27.62 1.10
C VAL A 18 -41.51 -26.19 0.64
N PHE A 19 -40.49 -25.37 0.73
CA PHE A 19 -40.53 -23.98 0.29
C PHE A 19 -40.46 -23.87 -1.25
N GLY A 20 -41.10 -22.84 -1.79
CA GLY A 20 -41.05 -22.52 -3.21
C GLY A 20 -39.68 -21.97 -3.67
N GLN A 21 -39.41 -22.03 -4.97
CA GLN A 21 -38.19 -21.47 -5.55
C GLN A 21 -38.44 -20.83 -6.92
N VAL A 22 -37.62 -19.82 -7.23
CA VAL A 22 -37.54 -19.18 -8.55
C VAL A 22 -36.12 -19.26 -9.07
N SER A 23 -35.91 -19.61 -10.33
CA SER A 23 -34.59 -19.77 -10.95
C SER A 23 -34.59 -19.26 -12.40
N GLY A 24 -33.40 -19.00 -12.94
CA GLY A 24 -33.18 -18.57 -14.31
C GLY A 24 -31.69 -18.41 -14.63
N LYS A 25 -31.41 -18.06 -15.89
CA LYS A 25 -30.07 -17.78 -16.39
C LYS A 25 -30.04 -16.43 -17.10
N VAL A 26 -29.18 -15.52 -16.69
CA VAL A 26 -29.04 -14.17 -17.23
C VAL A 26 -27.85 -14.11 -18.19
N VAL A 27 -28.07 -13.57 -19.40
CA VAL A 27 -27.06 -13.50 -20.47
C VAL A 27 -27.09 -12.15 -21.18
N ASP A 28 -25.96 -11.81 -21.84
CA ASP A 28 -25.85 -10.78 -22.87
C ASP A 28 -25.56 -11.50 -24.20
N GLY A 29 -26.56 -11.62 -25.06
CA GLY A 29 -26.49 -12.53 -26.21
C GLY A 29 -26.20 -13.98 -25.75
N ASP A 30 -25.07 -14.53 -26.15
CA ASP A 30 -24.62 -15.89 -25.74
C ASP A 30 -23.77 -15.91 -24.48
N PHE A 31 -23.42 -14.76 -23.91
CA PHE A 31 -22.49 -14.66 -22.79
C PHE A 31 -23.23 -14.61 -21.44
N PRO A 32 -22.92 -15.51 -20.50
CA PRO A 32 -23.50 -15.48 -19.18
C PRO A 32 -23.05 -14.24 -18.42
N LEU A 33 -23.98 -13.51 -17.83
CA LEU A 33 -23.71 -12.36 -16.98
C LEU A 33 -23.51 -12.80 -15.53
N GLU A 34 -22.26 -12.85 -15.10
CA GLU A 34 -21.90 -13.05 -13.71
C GLU A 34 -22.20 -11.80 -12.89
N TYR A 35 -22.77 -11.96 -11.69
CA TYR A 35 -23.15 -10.86 -10.80
C TYR A 35 -24.31 -9.97 -11.28
N ALA A 36 -25.12 -10.38 -12.22
CA ALA A 36 -26.40 -9.75 -12.44
C ALA A 36 -27.29 -9.94 -11.19
N THR A 37 -28.03 -8.90 -10.82
CA THR A 37 -28.88 -8.94 -9.63
C THR A 37 -30.27 -9.40 -10.00
N ALA A 38 -30.77 -10.44 -9.33
CA ALA A 38 -32.14 -10.91 -9.43
C ALA A 38 -32.85 -10.65 -8.09
N THR A 39 -33.78 -9.71 -8.05
CA THR A 39 -34.51 -9.29 -6.84
C THR A 39 -35.97 -9.63 -6.96
N LEU A 40 -36.50 -10.39 -6.02
CA LEU A 40 -37.88 -10.83 -5.94
C LEU A 40 -38.68 -9.95 -4.97
N PHE A 41 -39.85 -9.50 -5.43
CA PHE A 41 -40.76 -8.64 -4.68
C PHE A 41 -42.12 -9.34 -4.49
N SER A 42 -42.78 -9.09 -3.38
CA SER A 42 -44.20 -9.42 -3.24
C SER A 42 -45.03 -8.52 -4.13
N THR A 43 -46.00 -9.10 -4.86
CA THR A 43 -46.90 -8.33 -5.71
C THR A 43 -47.84 -7.45 -4.92
N GLU A 44 -48.25 -7.91 -3.74
CA GLU A 44 -49.18 -7.23 -2.86
C GLU A 44 -48.54 -6.05 -2.13
N THR A 45 -47.43 -6.32 -1.41
CA THR A 45 -46.79 -5.33 -0.55
C THR A 45 -45.71 -4.48 -1.28
N LYS A 46 -45.32 -4.86 -2.47
CA LYS A 46 -44.18 -4.29 -3.24
C LYS A 46 -42.86 -4.29 -2.47
N ALA A 47 -42.78 -5.02 -1.37
CA ALA A 47 -41.59 -5.17 -0.55
C ALA A 47 -40.62 -6.22 -1.15
N VAL A 48 -39.34 -6.02 -0.94
CA VAL A 48 -38.32 -7.01 -1.32
C VAL A 48 -38.46 -8.24 -0.44
N VAL A 49 -38.64 -9.39 -1.07
CA VAL A 49 -38.75 -10.70 -0.38
C VAL A 49 -37.41 -11.40 -0.33
N ALA A 50 -36.66 -11.38 -1.46
CA ALA A 50 -35.35 -11.97 -1.55
C ALA A 50 -34.56 -11.38 -2.73
N GLY A 51 -33.23 -11.43 -2.68
CA GLY A 51 -32.36 -11.03 -3.77
C GLY A 51 -31.10 -11.89 -3.81
N VAL A 52 -30.67 -12.26 -5.01
CA VAL A 52 -29.46 -13.01 -5.28
C VAL A 52 -28.73 -12.41 -6.47
N VAL A 53 -27.46 -12.76 -6.61
CA VAL A 53 -26.67 -12.45 -7.79
C VAL A 53 -26.39 -13.72 -8.59
N THR A 54 -26.26 -13.59 -9.89
CA THR A 54 -25.95 -14.71 -10.79
C THR A 54 -24.55 -15.26 -10.56
N THR A 55 -24.39 -16.54 -10.77
CA THR A 55 -23.11 -17.26 -10.77
C THR A 55 -22.27 -16.92 -12.02
N LYS A 56 -21.08 -17.50 -12.14
CA LYS A 56 -20.23 -17.39 -13.34
C LYS A 56 -20.92 -17.87 -14.63
N GLU A 57 -21.79 -18.85 -14.49
CA GLU A 57 -22.59 -19.39 -15.56
C GLU A 57 -23.84 -18.55 -15.86
N GLY A 58 -24.00 -17.41 -15.19
CA GLY A 58 -25.14 -16.51 -15.29
C GLY A 58 -26.39 -17.02 -14.58
N THR A 59 -26.33 -18.13 -13.85
CA THR A 59 -27.50 -18.73 -13.21
C THR A 59 -27.82 -18.14 -11.86
N PHE A 60 -29.10 -18.09 -11.50
CA PHE A 60 -29.55 -17.71 -10.16
C PHE A 60 -30.65 -18.65 -9.66
N LYS A 61 -30.78 -18.71 -8.35
CA LYS A 61 -31.81 -19.47 -7.65
C LYS A 61 -32.21 -18.79 -6.35
N ILE A 62 -33.48 -18.44 -6.23
CA ILE A 62 -34.09 -17.88 -5.03
C ILE A 62 -35.00 -18.95 -4.42
N GLY A 63 -34.65 -19.42 -3.23
CA GLY A 63 -35.37 -20.45 -2.51
C GLY A 63 -36.08 -19.95 -1.25
N SER A 64 -36.70 -20.85 -0.50
CA SER A 64 -37.38 -20.57 0.75
C SER A 64 -38.57 -19.59 0.64
N LEU A 65 -39.29 -19.66 -0.49
CA LEU A 65 -40.41 -18.79 -0.79
C LEU A 65 -41.72 -19.36 -0.21
N LYS A 66 -42.54 -18.49 0.32
CA LYS A 66 -43.91 -18.83 0.77
C LYS A 66 -44.85 -18.87 -0.43
N ASN A 67 -46.02 -19.49 -0.26
CA ASN A 67 -47.09 -19.42 -1.26
C ASN A 67 -47.60 -17.97 -1.32
N ASP A 68 -47.37 -17.31 -2.45
CA ASP A 68 -47.69 -15.90 -2.71
C ASP A 68 -47.47 -15.59 -4.17
N SER A 69 -47.89 -14.41 -4.60
CA SER A 69 -47.64 -13.84 -5.93
C SER A 69 -46.46 -12.86 -5.87
N TYR A 70 -45.53 -13.04 -6.80
CA TYR A 70 -44.28 -12.30 -6.83
C TYR A 70 -44.06 -11.67 -8.20
N TYR A 71 -43.15 -10.68 -8.23
CA TYR A 71 -42.50 -10.26 -9.47
C TYR A 71 -40.99 -10.21 -9.26
N LEU A 72 -40.23 -10.52 -10.30
CA LEU A 72 -38.78 -10.54 -10.29
C LEU A 72 -38.23 -9.38 -11.11
N GLU A 73 -37.30 -8.64 -10.56
CA GLU A 73 -36.49 -7.67 -11.29
C GLU A 73 -35.10 -8.22 -11.51
N VAL A 74 -34.67 -8.29 -12.77
CA VAL A 74 -33.27 -8.66 -13.13
C VAL A 74 -32.60 -7.45 -13.69
N SER A 75 -31.46 -7.10 -13.12
CA SER A 75 -30.67 -5.94 -13.52
C SER A 75 -29.19 -6.23 -13.50
N PHE A 76 -28.48 -5.61 -14.44
CA PHE A 76 -27.03 -5.61 -14.49
C PHE A 76 -26.53 -4.23 -14.90
N ILE A 77 -25.35 -3.83 -14.43
CA ILE A 77 -24.82 -2.49 -14.70
C ILE A 77 -24.55 -2.32 -16.19
N GLY A 78 -25.22 -1.33 -16.81
CA GLY A 78 -25.10 -1.06 -18.25
C GLY A 78 -26.19 -1.72 -19.11
N PHE A 79 -27.16 -2.38 -18.49
CA PHE A 79 -28.27 -3.03 -19.18
C PHE A 79 -29.62 -2.49 -18.70
N ASP A 80 -30.61 -2.52 -19.55
CA ASP A 80 -31.98 -2.20 -19.18
C ASP A 80 -32.51 -3.26 -18.22
N LYS A 81 -33.17 -2.80 -17.16
CA LYS A 81 -33.80 -3.67 -16.17
C LYS A 81 -34.96 -4.43 -16.81
N GLN A 82 -34.97 -5.75 -16.65
CA GLN A 82 -36.13 -6.58 -16.99
C GLN A 82 -36.95 -6.92 -15.77
N VAL A 83 -38.27 -6.92 -15.94
CA VAL A 83 -39.25 -7.21 -14.90
C VAL A 83 -40.15 -8.35 -15.35
N PHE A 84 -40.17 -9.45 -14.62
CA PHE A 84 -40.99 -10.62 -14.81
C PHE A 84 -42.13 -10.56 -13.79
N LYS A 85 -43.35 -10.39 -14.24
CA LYS A 85 -44.55 -10.30 -13.41
C LYS A 85 -45.24 -11.67 -13.32
N ASP A 86 -46.20 -11.78 -12.41
CA ASP A 86 -47.09 -12.92 -12.29
C ASP A 86 -46.40 -14.27 -11.95
N ILE A 87 -45.34 -14.20 -11.12
CA ILE A 87 -44.66 -15.37 -10.59
C ILE A 87 -45.44 -15.90 -9.37
N VAL A 88 -46.24 -16.94 -9.58
CA VAL A 88 -47.10 -17.51 -8.52
C VAL A 88 -46.45 -18.78 -7.93
N ILE A 89 -46.13 -18.72 -6.65
CA ILE A 89 -45.71 -19.88 -5.89
C ILE A 89 -46.91 -20.39 -5.11
N SER A 90 -47.25 -21.65 -5.32
CA SER A 90 -48.37 -22.29 -4.66
C SER A 90 -48.03 -23.72 -4.28
N SER A 91 -48.91 -24.39 -3.50
CA SER A 91 -48.77 -25.81 -3.15
C SER A 91 -48.71 -26.72 -4.40
N LYS A 92 -49.30 -26.30 -5.54
CA LYS A 92 -49.27 -27.02 -6.80
C LYS A 92 -48.10 -26.61 -7.70
N ASN A 93 -47.57 -25.39 -7.58
CA ASN A 93 -46.48 -24.87 -8.37
C ASN A 93 -45.37 -24.35 -7.45
N LYS A 94 -44.52 -25.22 -7.02
CA LYS A 94 -43.41 -24.92 -6.05
C LYS A 94 -42.11 -24.46 -6.72
N SER A 95 -41.96 -24.56 -8.03
CA SER A 95 -40.74 -24.18 -8.74
C SER A 95 -41.09 -23.49 -10.03
N VAL A 96 -40.60 -22.24 -10.15
CA VAL A 96 -40.74 -21.44 -11.39
C VAL A 96 -39.33 -21.24 -11.98
N ASN A 97 -39.13 -21.75 -13.20
CA ASN A 97 -37.91 -21.49 -13.95
C ASN A 97 -38.22 -20.54 -15.08
N LEU A 98 -37.56 -19.35 -15.05
CA LEU A 98 -37.76 -18.29 -16.03
C LEU A 98 -36.92 -18.49 -17.30
N GLY A 99 -36.13 -19.59 -17.36
CA GLY A 99 -35.30 -19.89 -18.51
C GLY A 99 -34.17 -18.90 -18.74
N LEU A 100 -33.89 -18.63 -20.00
CA LEU A 100 -32.85 -17.71 -20.46
C LEU A 100 -33.38 -16.25 -20.42
N ILE A 101 -32.71 -15.39 -19.68
CA ILE A 101 -33.04 -13.96 -19.56
C ILE A 101 -31.95 -13.17 -20.24
N SER A 102 -32.21 -12.69 -21.46
CA SER A 102 -31.25 -11.86 -22.19
C SER A 102 -31.45 -10.39 -21.81
N LEU A 103 -30.48 -9.78 -21.20
CA LEU A 103 -30.47 -8.34 -20.91
C LEU A 103 -30.00 -7.57 -22.15
N VAL A 104 -30.69 -6.48 -22.47
CA VAL A 104 -30.34 -5.60 -23.59
C VAL A 104 -29.53 -4.41 -23.04
N SER A 105 -28.44 -4.05 -23.70
CA SER A 105 -27.64 -2.87 -23.36
C SER A 105 -28.47 -1.60 -23.50
N GLY A 106 -28.75 -0.93 -22.40
CA GLY A 106 -29.69 0.19 -22.33
C GLY A 106 -29.00 1.55 -22.38
N GLY A 107 -29.54 2.42 -23.24
CA GLY A 107 -29.07 3.81 -23.42
C GLY A 107 -29.81 4.87 -22.58
N ASN A 108 -30.73 4.52 -21.65
CA ASN A 108 -31.52 5.48 -20.89
C ASN A 108 -31.33 5.40 -19.39
N GLN A 109 -31.21 6.59 -18.78
CA GLN A 109 -31.16 6.77 -17.33
C GLN A 109 -32.44 6.28 -16.64
N LEU A 110 -32.32 5.29 -15.80
CA LEU A 110 -33.33 5.00 -14.81
C LEU A 110 -32.83 5.46 -13.43
N ASN A 111 -33.68 6.23 -12.74
CA ASN A 111 -33.57 6.47 -11.32
C ASN A 111 -33.65 5.12 -10.58
N ALA A 112 -32.52 4.46 -10.47
CA ALA A 112 -32.43 3.24 -9.72
C ALA A 112 -32.63 3.59 -8.23
N VAL A 113 -33.75 3.19 -7.68
CA VAL A 113 -33.83 2.85 -6.26
C VAL A 113 -32.86 1.68 -6.09
N VAL A 114 -31.63 2.00 -5.70
CA VAL A 114 -30.62 0.99 -5.39
C VAL A 114 -31.07 0.32 -4.10
N VAL A 115 -31.78 -0.78 -4.22
CA VAL A 115 -31.81 -1.77 -3.13
C VAL A 115 -30.42 -2.38 -3.12
N GLN A 116 -29.52 -1.78 -2.37
CA GLN A 116 -28.25 -2.38 -2.05
C GLN A 116 -28.54 -3.68 -1.28
N SER A 117 -28.40 -4.81 -1.96
CA SER A 117 -28.07 -6.02 -1.21
C SER A 117 -26.78 -5.67 -0.47
N VAL A 118 -26.82 -5.70 0.85
CA VAL A 118 -25.72 -5.24 1.69
C VAL A 118 -24.55 -6.19 1.47
N LYS A 119 -23.73 -5.94 0.43
CA LYS A 119 -22.43 -6.59 0.29
C LYS A 119 -21.60 -6.22 1.51
N GLY A 120 -21.06 -7.23 2.18
CA GLY A 120 -20.02 -6.94 3.19
C GLY A 120 -18.91 -6.12 2.56
N THR A 121 -18.43 -5.12 3.27
CA THR A 121 -17.31 -4.28 2.84
C THR A 121 -16.06 -5.10 2.57
N VAL A 122 -15.96 -6.28 3.16
CA VAL A 122 -14.82 -7.19 3.07
C VAL A 122 -15.27 -8.54 2.52
N ILE A 123 -14.62 -8.97 1.44
CA ILE A 123 -14.82 -10.29 0.83
C ILE A 123 -13.51 -11.06 0.95
N SER A 124 -13.53 -12.16 1.71
CA SER A 124 -12.37 -13.07 1.78
C SER A 124 -12.38 -14.01 0.58
N LYS A 125 -11.31 -13.97 -0.20
CA LYS A 125 -10.97 -14.92 -1.28
C LYS A 125 -9.83 -15.82 -0.85
N ILE A 126 -9.55 -16.84 -1.65
CA ILE A 126 -8.54 -17.87 -1.35
C ILE A 126 -7.15 -17.28 -1.06
N ASP A 127 -6.70 -16.28 -1.82
CA ASP A 127 -5.36 -15.68 -1.77
C ASP A 127 -5.36 -14.23 -1.27
N ARG A 128 -6.55 -13.62 -1.09
CA ARG A 128 -6.67 -12.18 -0.83
C ARG A 128 -7.89 -11.82 -0.01
N GLN A 129 -7.83 -10.65 0.59
CA GLN A 129 -8.98 -9.93 1.11
C GLN A 129 -9.33 -8.78 0.19
N VAL A 130 -10.60 -8.67 -0.18
CA VAL A 130 -11.10 -7.64 -1.09
C VAL A 130 -11.94 -6.66 -0.29
N TYR A 131 -11.57 -5.39 -0.35
CA TYR A 131 -12.24 -4.28 0.32
C TYR A 131 -12.90 -3.39 -0.72
N ASP A 132 -14.22 -3.20 -0.62
CA ASP A 132 -14.94 -2.28 -1.50
C ASP A 132 -14.63 -0.83 -1.09
N ALA A 133 -14.01 -0.07 -1.99
CA ALA A 133 -13.61 1.32 -1.72
C ALA A 133 -14.80 2.24 -1.46
N LYS A 134 -15.99 1.93 -2.00
CA LYS A 134 -17.21 2.71 -1.77
C LYS A 134 -17.70 2.67 -0.32
N SER A 135 -17.30 1.65 0.41
CA SER A 135 -17.68 1.48 1.82
C SER A 135 -16.90 2.42 2.76
N PHE A 136 -15.80 3.02 2.27
CA PHE A 136 -15.01 4.00 3.00
C PHE A 136 -15.37 5.39 2.48
N GLN A 137 -16.18 6.14 3.23
CA GLN A 137 -16.74 7.42 2.75
C GLN A 137 -15.73 8.56 2.70
N ASN A 138 -14.70 8.53 3.53
CA ASN A 138 -13.54 9.43 3.42
C ASN A 138 -12.79 9.26 2.10
N SER A 139 -13.03 8.16 1.38
CA SER A 139 -12.45 7.93 0.06
C SER A 139 -13.05 8.78 -1.05
N GLN A 140 -14.21 9.39 -0.84
CA GLN A 140 -14.83 10.24 -1.87
C GLN A 140 -14.32 11.67 -1.74
N GLY A 141 -13.34 12.04 -2.56
CA GLY A 141 -12.67 13.35 -2.53
C GLY A 141 -11.27 13.32 -1.91
N GLY A 142 -10.83 12.20 -1.36
CA GLY A 142 -9.46 11.95 -0.91
C GLY A 142 -8.63 11.21 -1.95
N SER A 143 -7.52 10.66 -1.49
CA SER A 143 -6.58 9.84 -2.26
C SER A 143 -6.70 8.36 -1.91
N ALA A 144 -5.96 7.50 -2.63
CA ALA A 144 -5.88 6.08 -2.28
C ALA A 144 -5.28 5.83 -0.89
N ILE A 145 -4.41 6.71 -0.38
CA ILE A 145 -3.90 6.63 1.00
C ILE A 145 -5.05 6.69 1.99
N ASP A 146 -6.01 7.57 1.75
CA ASP A 146 -7.16 7.74 2.66
C ASP A 146 -8.08 6.51 2.66
N VAL A 147 -8.12 5.77 1.55
CA VAL A 147 -8.78 4.46 1.50
C VAL A 147 -7.98 3.41 2.28
N LEU A 148 -6.67 3.36 2.07
CA LEU A 148 -5.77 2.37 2.69
C LEU A 148 -5.73 2.49 4.21
N ARG A 149 -5.76 3.70 4.76
CA ARG A 149 -5.81 3.95 6.21
C ARG A 149 -6.95 3.22 6.92
N ASN A 150 -7.99 2.86 6.19
CA ASN A 150 -9.16 2.18 6.74
C ASN A 150 -9.04 0.66 6.74
N LEU A 151 -7.99 0.10 6.15
CA LEU A 151 -7.85 -1.34 6.01
C LEU A 151 -7.18 -1.97 7.25
N PRO A 152 -7.68 -3.11 7.76
CA PRO A 152 -7.19 -3.72 9.00
C PRO A 152 -5.73 -4.18 8.93
N SER A 153 -5.33 -4.67 7.78
CA SER A 153 -3.97 -5.16 7.55
C SER A 153 -2.95 -4.04 7.37
N ILE A 154 -3.41 -2.79 7.25
CA ILE A 154 -2.60 -1.62 6.92
C ILE A 154 -2.41 -0.77 8.16
N SER A 155 -1.19 -0.33 8.39
CA SER A 155 -0.89 0.69 9.39
C SER A 155 0.02 1.75 8.77
N LEU A 156 -0.15 3.00 9.23
CA LEU A 156 0.70 4.11 8.87
C LEU A 156 1.47 4.53 10.12
N ASP A 157 2.77 4.73 9.96
CA ASP A 157 3.58 5.34 11.02
C ASP A 157 3.53 6.87 10.97
N ALA A 158 4.30 7.49 11.83
CA ALA A 158 4.37 8.93 11.93
C ALA A 158 4.96 9.61 10.68
N GLN A 159 5.81 8.93 9.93
CA GLN A 159 6.35 9.40 8.65
C GLN A 159 5.35 9.29 7.50
N GLY A 160 4.18 8.67 7.75
CA GLY A 160 3.19 8.34 6.72
C GLY A 160 3.57 7.08 5.92
N ASP A 161 4.58 6.35 6.37
CA ASP A 161 4.96 5.10 5.74
C ASP A 161 3.92 4.01 6.00
N VAL A 162 3.50 3.39 4.91
CA VAL A 162 2.48 2.33 4.94
C VAL A 162 3.16 1.00 5.26
N SER A 163 2.59 0.24 6.17
CA SER A 163 2.99 -1.14 6.44
C SER A 163 1.82 -2.11 6.34
N VAL A 164 2.10 -3.32 5.90
CA VAL A 164 1.16 -4.44 5.85
C VAL A 164 1.56 -5.44 6.92
N ARG A 165 0.68 -5.67 7.92
CA ARG A 165 0.99 -6.54 9.08
C ARG A 165 2.34 -6.22 9.72
N GLY A 166 2.59 -4.92 9.97
CA GLY A 166 3.81 -4.42 10.60
C GLY A 166 5.07 -4.46 9.74
N THR A 167 4.96 -4.70 8.43
CA THR A 167 6.11 -4.80 7.52
C THR A 167 5.95 -3.86 6.33
N THR A 168 6.96 -3.04 6.06
CA THR A 168 6.97 -2.05 4.96
C THR A 168 7.30 -2.65 3.58
N GLY A 169 7.91 -3.84 3.53
CA GLY A 169 8.30 -4.51 2.29
C GLY A 169 7.13 -5.18 1.55
N PHE A 170 6.13 -4.43 1.08
CA PHE A 170 5.05 -4.93 0.22
C PHE A 170 5.11 -4.28 -1.16
N ARG A 171 4.46 -4.88 -2.15
CA ARG A 171 4.30 -4.31 -3.49
C ARG A 171 2.90 -3.76 -3.68
N VAL A 172 2.79 -2.64 -4.40
CA VAL A 172 1.49 -2.13 -4.86
C VAL A 172 1.29 -2.50 -6.31
N LEU A 173 0.10 -3.00 -6.61
CA LEU A 173 -0.36 -3.23 -7.97
C LEU A 173 -1.54 -2.29 -8.24
N LEU A 174 -1.63 -1.81 -9.46
CA LEU A 174 -2.79 -1.12 -9.98
C LEU A 174 -3.39 -1.95 -11.12
N ASN A 175 -4.62 -2.42 -10.97
CA ASN A 175 -5.28 -3.32 -11.92
C ASN A 175 -4.48 -4.60 -12.23
N GLY A 176 -3.73 -5.11 -11.24
CA GLY A 176 -2.93 -6.32 -11.37
C GLY A 176 -1.52 -6.11 -11.90
N LYS A 177 -1.12 -4.88 -12.23
CA LYS A 177 0.22 -4.54 -12.71
C LYS A 177 1.01 -3.87 -11.59
N PRO A 178 2.29 -4.19 -11.38
CA PRO A 178 3.13 -3.59 -10.33
C PRO A 178 3.27 -2.08 -10.55
N THR A 179 3.12 -1.32 -9.47
CA THR A 179 3.38 0.12 -9.48
C THR A 179 4.75 0.43 -8.95
N GLN A 180 5.30 1.55 -9.37
CA GLN A 180 6.54 2.08 -8.85
C GLN A 180 6.47 3.59 -8.60
N GLY A 181 7.43 4.08 -7.86
CA GLY A 181 7.42 5.38 -7.24
C GLY A 181 7.14 5.24 -5.74
N ASN A 182 7.34 6.28 -4.98
CA ASN A 182 6.96 6.30 -3.57
C ASN A 182 5.48 5.96 -3.46
N ILE A 183 5.17 4.90 -2.71
CA ILE A 183 3.79 4.42 -2.51
C ILE A 183 2.89 5.56 -2.07
N SER A 184 3.36 6.37 -1.12
CA SER A 184 2.61 7.52 -0.61
C SER A 184 2.33 8.53 -1.71
N THR A 185 3.24 8.73 -2.67
CA THR A 185 3.03 9.66 -3.79
C THR A 185 2.01 9.14 -4.79
N ILE A 186 2.13 7.89 -5.26
CA ILE A 186 1.17 7.30 -6.20
C ILE A 186 -0.21 7.18 -5.55
N LEU A 187 -0.25 6.71 -4.32
CA LEU A 187 -1.48 6.60 -3.55
C LEU A 187 -2.07 7.98 -3.23
N GLY A 188 -1.24 9.00 -3.01
CA GLY A 188 -1.66 10.38 -2.82
C GLY A 188 -2.21 11.03 -4.08
N GLN A 189 -1.74 10.61 -5.26
CA GLN A 189 -2.18 11.12 -6.55
C GLN A 189 -3.36 10.36 -7.16
N LEU A 190 -3.61 9.12 -6.72
CA LEU A 190 -4.73 8.33 -7.20
C LEU A 190 -6.01 8.78 -6.49
N PRO A 191 -6.97 9.42 -7.21
CA PRO A 191 -8.21 9.84 -6.58
C PRO A 191 -8.97 8.64 -6.04
N ALA A 192 -9.39 8.71 -4.79
CA ALA A 192 -10.16 7.63 -4.16
C ALA A 192 -11.45 7.30 -4.92
N ASN A 193 -12.04 8.30 -5.58
CA ASN A 193 -13.22 8.12 -6.43
C ASN A 193 -12.96 7.24 -7.64
N ALA A 194 -11.71 7.11 -8.09
CA ALA A 194 -11.34 6.23 -9.20
C ALA A 194 -11.21 4.76 -8.76
N ILE A 195 -11.18 4.49 -7.46
CA ILE A 195 -10.98 3.14 -6.92
C ILE A 195 -12.33 2.42 -6.83
N ASP A 196 -12.38 1.20 -7.33
CA ASP A 196 -13.49 0.28 -7.16
C ASP A 196 -13.32 -0.56 -5.89
N ARG A 197 -12.15 -1.17 -5.76
CA ARG A 197 -11.79 -2.01 -4.61
C ARG A 197 -10.29 -2.09 -4.40
N ILE A 198 -9.90 -2.47 -3.19
CA ILE A 198 -8.52 -2.79 -2.85
C ILE A 198 -8.45 -4.27 -2.48
N GLU A 199 -7.47 -4.96 -3.02
CA GLU A 199 -7.19 -6.36 -2.76
C GLU A 199 -5.88 -6.47 -1.97
N VAL A 200 -5.94 -6.95 -0.74
CA VAL A 200 -4.76 -7.26 0.08
C VAL A 200 -4.41 -8.72 -0.15
N VAL A 201 -3.34 -8.97 -0.90
CA VAL A 201 -2.88 -10.30 -1.29
C VAL A 201 -1.68 -10.65 -0.41
N THR A 202 -1.90 -11.40 0.63
CA THR A 202 -0.84 -11.73 1.60
C THR A 202 -0.02 -12.95 1.18
N ALA A 203 -0.64 -13.90 0.47
CA ALA A 203 0.02 -15.08 -0.11
C ALA A 203 -0.12 -15.09 -1.66
N PRO A 204 0.61 -14.21 -2.38
CA PRO A 204 0.47 -14.08 -3.83
C PRO A 204 0.84 -15.36 -4.59
N SER A 205 0.12 -15.61 -5.69
CA SER A 205 0.37 -16.73 -6.60
C SER A 205 1.67 -16.55 -7.39
N ALA A 206 2.16 -17.63 -8.00
CA ALA A 206 3.40 -17.67 -8.79
C ALA A 206 3.40 -16.75 -10.02
N LYS A 207 2.23 -16.32 -10.50
CA LYS A 207 2.07 -15.34 -11.57
C LYS A 207 2.66 -13.98 -11.21
N TYR A 208 2.57 -13.59 -9.93
CA TYR A 208 3.10 -12.33 -9.45
C TYR A 208 4.58 -12.44 -9.12
N ASP A 209 5.29 -11.32 -9.26
CA ASP A 209 6.67 -11.24 -8.80
C ASP A 209 6.78 -11.64 -7.33
N PRO A 210 7.79 -12.44 -6.96
CA PRO A 210 8.00 -12.79 -5.56
C PRO A 210 8.54 -11.64 -4.72
N ASP A 211 8.79 -10.47 -5.32
CA ASP A 211 9.22 -9.27 -4.61
C ASP A 211 8.19 -8.80 -3.59
N GLY A 212 8.68 -8.40 -2.43
CA GLY A 212 7.88 -7.87 -1.32
C GLY A 212 7.52 -8.92 -0.27
N LYS A 213 8.24 -8.88 0.85
CA LYS A 213 8.12 -9.82 1.97
C LYS A 213 6.78 -9.77 2.71
N ALA A 214 6.00 -8.69 2.55
CA ALA A 214 4.69 -8.51 3.19
C ALA A 214 3.50 -8.83 2.28
N GLY A 215 3.73 -9.22 1.02
CA GLY A 215 2.68 -9.48 0.04
C GLY A 215 2.44 -8.33 -0.91
N LEU A 216 1.21 -8.23 -1.44
CA LEU A 216 0.81 -7.26 -2.45
C LEU A 216 -0.44 -6.49 -2.01
N LEU A 217 -0.51 -5.21 -2.40
CA LEU A 217 -1.72 -4.40 -2.39
C LEU A 217 -2.15 -4.15 -3.84
N ASN A 218 -3.25 -4.72 -4.28
CA ASN A 218 -3.76 -4.52 -5.63
C ASN A 218 -4.95 -3.55 -5.60
N ILE A 219 -4.76 -2.37 -6.17
CA ILE A 219 -5.80 -1.35 -6.28
C ILE A 219 -6.49 -1.53 -7.62
N ILE A 220 -7.77 -1.84 -7.58
CA ILE A 220 -8.59 -1.99 -8.79
C ILE A 220 -9.38 -0.70 -9.01
N THR A 221 -9.19 -0.10 -10.15
CA THR A 221 -9.95 1.08 -10.56
C THR A 221 -11.28 0.69 -11.21
N LYS A 222 -12.24 1.62 -11.15
CA LYS A 222 -13.55 1.43 -11.79
C LYS A 222 -13.38 1.29 -13.30
N LYS A 223 -13.96 0.26 -13.90
CA LYS A 223 -14.00 0.10 -15.36
C LYS A 223 -15.26 0.76 -15.90
N GLY A 224 -15.11 1.59 -16.92
CA GLY A 224 -16.25 2.11 -17.69
C GLY A 224 -16.83 1.02 -18.58
N ALA A 225 -18.13 0.76 -18.46
CA ALA A 225 -18.82 -0.27 -19.26
C ALA A 225 -19.49 0.27 -20.54
N THR A 226 -19.61 1.59 -20.70
CA THR A 226 -20.42 2.19 -21.79
C THR A 226 -19.68 3.25 -22.57
N ASN A 227 -19.98 3.38 -23.86
CA ASN A 227 -19.56 4.53 -24.66
C ASN A 227 -19.99 5.84 -23.98
N GLY A 228 -19.14 6.84 -24.01
CA GLY A 228 -19.43 8.13 -23.39
C GLY A 228 -18.17 8.89 -22.96
N GLN A 229 -18.41 10.02 -22.33
CA GLN A 229 -17.36 10.88 -21.82
C GLN A 229 -17.50 11.01 -20.31
N TYR A 230 -16.38 11.09 -19.65
CA TYR A 230 -16.28 11.32 -18.21
C TYR A 230 -15.22 12.38 -17.95
N ALA A 231 -15.52 13.37 -17.14
CA ALA A 231 -14.56 14.34 -16.66
C ALA A 231 -14.72 14.52 -15.15
N GLN A 232 -13.61 14.57 -14.44
CA GLN A 232 -13.57 14.86 -13.01
C GLN A 232 -12.47 15.87 -12.73
N LEU A 233 -12.78 16.85 -11.90
CA LEU A 233 -11.86 17.84 -11.39
C LEU A 233 -11.88 17.80 -9.87
N ASN A 234 -10.71 17.73 -9.24
CA ASN A 234 -10.57 17.81 -7.80
C ASN A 234 -9.71 19.02 -7.45
N VAL A 235 -10.12 19.79 -6.46
CA VAL A 235 -9.38 20.91 -5.90
C VAL A 235 -9.23 20.70 -4.41
N LYS A 236 -8.00 20.77 -3.92
CA LYS A 236 -7.65 20.59 -2.51
C LYS A 236 -7.02 21.85 -1.95
N GLY A 237 -7.41 22.23 -0.74
CA GLY A 237 -6.79 23.30 0.04
C GLY A 237 -6.64 22.88 1.49
N GLY A 238 -5.54 23.26 2.14
CA GLY A 238 -5.29 23.04 3.55
C GLY A 238 -5.06 24.37 4.26
N PHE A 239 -5.54 24.45 5.49
CA PHE A 239 -5.28 25.59 6.36
C PHE A 239 -3.85 25.52 6.90
N PRO A 240 -3.26 26.66 7.29
CA PRO A 240 -2.01 26.69 8.04
C PRO A 240 -2.11 25.86 9.31
N SER A 241 -0.95 25.45 9.84
CA SER A 241 -0.87 24.76 11.13
C SER A 241 -1.49 25.60 12.25
N ILE A 242 -2.26 24.97 13.11
CA ILE A 242 -2.84 25.62 14.30
C ILE A 242 -1.76 25.87 15.33
N GLU A 243 -0.89 24.87 15.54
CA GLU A 243 0.26 24.97 16.43
C GLU A 243 1.47 25.61 15.74
N ASN A 244 2.28 26.31 16.52
CA ASN A 244 3.55 26.85 16.09
C ASN A 244 4.67 25.87 16.41
N TYR A 245 5.33 25.33 15.36
CA TYR A 245 6.48 24.45 15.46
C TYR A 245 7.82 25.19 15.32
N ASP A 246 7.79 26.52 15.28
CA ASP A 246 8.96 27.40 15.05
C ASP A 246 9.73 27.05 13.77
N ASN A 247 9.01 26.55 12.76
CA ASN A 247 9.59 26.24 11.46
C ASN A 247 9.82 27.50 10.64
N LYS A 248 10.94 27.57 9.92
CA LYS A 248 11.31 28.73 9.09
C LYS A 248 10.24 29.08 8.04
N LYS A 249 9.59 28.06 7.46
CA LYS A 249 8.56 28.24 6.44
C LYS A 249 7.22 27.77 6.96
N LYS A 250 6.18 28.53 6.69
CA LYS A 250 4.80 28.10 6.95
C LYS A 250 4.37 27.04 5.95
N ALA A 251 3.69 26.01 6.42
CA ALA A 251 3.18 24.94 5.59
C ALA A 251 2.16 25.45 4.56
N GLN A 252 2.32 25.03 3.33
CA GLN A 252 1.39 25.29 2.22
C GLN A 252 0.81 23.97 1.73
N ARG A 253 -0.52 23.92 1.59
CA ARG A 253 -1.24 22.72 1.17
C ARG A 253 -2.32 23.10 0.17
N TYR A 254 -2.08 22.76 -1.08
CA TYR A 254 -3.05 22.97 -2.14
C TYR A 254 -2.78 22.01 -3.29
N GLY A 255 -3.79 21.76 -4.08
CA GLY A 255 -3.63 20.93 -5.24
C GLY A 255 -4.84 20.95 -6.16
N ILE A 256 -4.58 20.57 -7.38
CA ILE A 256 -5.59 20.36 -8.41
C ILE A 256 -5.23 19.08 -9.18
N ASP A 257 -6.20 18.23 -9.41
CA ASP A 257 -6.07 17.12 -10.34
C ASP A 257 -7.30 17.01 -11.23
N GLY A 258 -7.07 16.60 -12.45
CA GLY A 258 -8.12 16.43 -13.45
C GLY A 258 -7.94 15.13 -14.20
N THR A 259 -9.07 14.53 -14.58
CA THR A 259 -9.12 13.35 -15.43
C THR A 259 -10.23 13.53 -16.46
N TYR A 260 -9.91 13.25 -17.71
CA TYR A 260 -10.86 13.17 -18.80
C TYR A 260 -10.74 11.82 -19.48
N THR A 261 -11.85 11.15 -19.69
CA THR A 261 -11.88 9.86 -20.40
C THR A 261 -13.01 9.88 -21.42
N ILE A 262 -12.71 9.43 -22.63
CA ILE A 262 -13.67 9.22 -23.69
C ILE A 262 -13.58 7.77 -24.17
N LYS A 263 -14.72 7.12 -24.24
CA LYS A 263 -14.87 5.80 -24.86
C LYS A 263 -15.84 5.92 -26.01
N LYS A 264 -15.36 5.60 -27.20
CA LYS A 264 -16.18 5.60 -28.43
C LYS A 264 -15.80 4.39 -29.27
N ASP A 265 -16.79 3.51 -29.49
CA ASP A 265 -16.62 2.28 -30.27
C ASP A 265 -15.40 1.45 -29.82
N LYS A 266 -14.38 1.38 -30.66
CA LYS A 266 -13.15 0.60 -30.48
C LYS A 266 -12.09 1.31 -29.64
N TRP A 267 -12.28 2.59 -29.33
CA TRP A 267 -11.30 3.44 -28.67
C TRP A 267 -11.73 3.80 -27.25
N ASP A 268 -10.80 3.71 -26.33
CA ASP A 268 -10.96 4.18 -24.96
C ASP A 268 -9.70 4.98 -24.58
N ILE A 269 -9.88 6.31 -24.47
CA ILE A 269 -8.77 7.26 -24.27
C ILE A 269 -8.95 7.92 -22.90
N SER A 270 -7.93 7.90 -22.09
CA SER A 270 -7.89 8.58 -20.79
C SER A 270 -6.70 9.54 -20.71
N LEU A 271 -7.00 10.77 -20.32
CA LEU A 271 -6.02 11.84 -20.09
C LEU A 271 -6.14 12.29 -18.65
N GLY A 272 -5.03 12.68 -18.04
CA GLY A 272 -5.07 13.25 -16.70
C GLY A 272 -3.81 14.04 -16.38
N GLY A 273 -3.95 14.93 -15.42
CA GLY A 273 -2.84 15.72 -14.89
C GLY A 273 -3.09 16.11 -13.44
N SER A 274 -2.02 16.35 -12.71
CA SER A 274 -2.07 16.79 -11.32
C SER A 274 -0.96 17.80 -11.04
N TYR A 275 -1.27 18.72 -10.14
CA TYR A 275 -0.32 19.62 -9.52
C TYR A 275 -0.69 19.77 -8.04
N GLY A 276 0.28 19.65 -7.16
CA GLY A 276 0.00 19.76 -5.75
C GLY A 276 1.21 20.05 -4.89
N ARG A 277 0.98 20.79 -3.83
CA ARG A 277 1.93 21.05 -2.76
C ARG A 277 1.36 20.55 -1.44
N ASN A 278 2.17 19.87 -0.65
CA ASN A 278 1.78 19.29 0.63
C ASN A 278 2.93 19.41 1.63
N ASP A 279 3.00 20.55 2.31
CA ASP A 279 4.03 20.80 3.32
C ASP A 279 3.57 20.26 4.67
N ILE A 280 4.51 19.72 5.46
CA ILE A 280 4.29 19.20 6.80
C ILE A 280 5.29 19.88 7.73
N GLN A 281 4.79 20.45 8.82
CA GLN A 281 5.60 21.03 9.89
C GLN A 281 5.94 20.00 10.94
N GLY A 282 6.95 20.30 11.77
CA GLY A 282 7.29 19.45 12.88
C GLY A 282 8.62 19.83 13.54
N ARG A 283 8.94 19.09 14.60
CA ARG A 283 10.17 19.24 15.37
C ARG A 283 10.88 17.93 15.54
N ARG A 284 12.14 17.99 15.85
CA ARG A 284 12.97 16.87 16.23
C ARG A 284 13.71 17.19 17.53
N GLU A 285 13.53 16.37 18.52
CA GLU A 285 14.29 16.40 19.76
C GLU A 285 15.19 15.16 19.83
N GLY A 286 16.36 15.30 20.35
CA GLY A 286 17.29 14.16 20.45
C GLY A 286 18.18 14.22 21.66
N ASN A 287 18.56 13.04 22.15
CA ASN A 287 19.62 12.89 23.11
C ASN A 287 20.46 11.70 22.70
N VAL A 288 21.70 11.97 22.35
CA VAL A 288 22.66 10.97 21.93
C VAL A 288 23.87 11.06 22.84
N PHE A 289 24.36 9.94 23.30
CA PHE A 289 25.70 9.90 23.88
C PHE A 289 26.51 8.75 23.32
N THR A 290 27.82 8.97 23.25
CA THR A 290 28.83 7.98 22.89
C THR A 290 29.93 7.94 23.96
N ASN A 291 30.42 6.75 24.23
CA ASN A 291 31.54 6.58 25.15
C ASN A 291 32.80 6.17 24.39
N ASN A 292 33.85 6.94 24.54
CA ASN A 292 35.22 6.54 24.12
C ASN A 292 35.94 5.99 25.32
N ILE A 293 35.92 4.65 25.44
CA ILE A 293 36.51 3.96 26.60
C ILE A 293 38.04 4.07 26.60
N THR A 294 38.64 4.10 25.40
CA THR A 294 40.11 4.17 25.24
C THR A 294 40.65 5.51 25.74
N GLU A 295 39.96 6.60 25.42
CA GLU A 295 40.37 7.95 25.84
C GLU A 295 39.59 8.46 27.06
N ASN A 296 38.80 7.59 27.71
CA ASN A 296 38.12 7.82 28.98
C ASN A 296 37.17 9.03 28.99
N TYR A 297 36.40 9.23 27.90
CA TYR A 297 35.40 10.28 27.88
C TYR A 297 34.04 9.82 27.30
N LYS A 298 33.02 10.54 27.71
CA LYS A 298 31.66 10.45 27.19
C LYS A 298 31.32 11.75 26.45
N THR A 299 30.80 11.67 25.23
CA THR A 299 30.24 12.82 24.50
C THR A 299 28.73 12.71 24.44
N GLN A 300 28.03 13.80 24.79
CA GLN A 300 26.59 13.97 24.71
C GLN A 300 26.27 14.99 23.62
N PHE A 301 25.20 14.72 22.87
CA PHE A 301 24.68 15.57 21.79
C PHE A 301 23.16 15.79 21.97
N PRO A 302 22.71 16.51 23.02
CA PRO A 302 21.33 16.94 23.09
C PRO A 302 21.03 17.85 21.89
N SER A 303 19.88 17.65 21.27
CA SER A 303 19.50 18.37 20.06
C SER A 303 18.01 18.69 20.08
N ASP A 304 17.66 19.86 19.58
CA ASP A 304 16.27 20.31 19.42
C ASP A 304 16.17 21.28 18.24
N GLY A 305 15.11 21.17 17.44
CA GLY A 305 14.90 22.09 16.33
C GLY A 305 13.86 21.64 15.33
N GLU A 306 13.87 22.34 14.19
CA GLU A 306 12.95 22.11 13.10
C GLU A 306 13.15 20.74 12.44
N ARG A 307 12.04 20.11 12.09
CA ARG A 307 12.00 18.95 11.19
C ARG A 307 10.77 19.03 10.29
N SER A 308 10.89 19.77 9.21
CA SER A 308 9.81 20.02 8.27
C SER A 308 10.07 19.37 6.91
N THR A 309 9.01 19.20 6.15
CA THR A 309 9.06 18.66 4.78
C THR A 309 8.18 19.49 3.88
N ASN A 310 8.73 19.99 2.78
CA ASN A 310 7.99 20.67 1.72
C ASN A 310 7.97 19.75 0.49
N GLU A 311 6.78 19.41 0.04
CA GLU A 311 6.61 18.49 -1.08
C GLU A 311 5.82 19.13 -2.21
N LEU A 312 6.42 19.19 -3.41
CA LEU A 312 5.81 19.65 -4.64
C LEU A 312 5.78 18.51 -5.66
N ASN A 313 4.60 18.24 -6.22
CA ASN A 313 4.40 17.20 -7.22
C ASN A 313 3.61 17.73 -8.41
N TYR A 314 4.01 17.37 -9.62
CA TYR A 314 3.17 17.51 -10.79
C TYR A 314 3.38 16.35 -11.76
N SER A 315 2.32 15.97 -12.43
CA SER A 315 2.36 14.85 -13.36
C SER A 315 1.32 14.96 -14.47
N GLY A 316 1.63 14.29 -15.58
CA GLY A 316 0.71 14.09 -16.69
C GLY A 316 0.67 12.62 -17.10
N ARG A 317 -0.48 12.17 -17.56
CA ARG A 317 -0.68 10.79 -18.00
C ARG A 317 -1.63 10.71 -19.17
N PHE A 318 -1.41 9.73 -20.03
CA PHE A 318 -2.42 9.28 -20.98
C PHE A 318 -2.41 7.76 -21.12
N THR A 319 -3.56 7.22 -21.50
CA THR A 319 -3.71 5.81 -21.88
C THR A 319 -4.65 5.73 -23.04
N VAL A 320 -4.31 4.92 -24.03
CA VAL A 320 -5.13 4.65 -25.22
C VAL A 320 -5.31 3.15 -25.33
N ASP A 321 -6.54 2.67 -25.21
CA ASP A 321 -6.90 1.28 -25.51
C ASP A 321 -7.62 1.24 -26.85
N TYR A 322 -7.18 0.34 -27.72
CA TYR A 322 -7.78 0.08 -29.01
C TYR A 322 -8.19 -1.39 -29.08
N THR A 323 -9.49 -1.61 -29.25
CA THR A 323 -10.10 -2.95 -29.31
C THR A 323 -10.70 -3.13 -30.70
N PRO A 324 -9.88 -3.52 -31.72
CA PRO A 324 -10.34 -3.67 -33.11
C PRO A 324 -11.39 -4.76 -33.25
N SER A 325 -11.32 -5.80 -32.44
CA SER A 325 -12.19 -6.97 -32.44
C SER A 325 -12.50 -7.41 -31.00
N ILE A 326 -13.39 -8.38 -30.84
CA ILE A 326 -13.66 -9.00 -29.52
C ILE A 326 -12.49 -9.86 -29.03
N THR A 327 -11.59 -10.23 -29.92
CA THR A 327 -10.42 -11.07 -29.63
C THR A 327 -9.18 -10.27 -29.29
N ASP A 328 -9.04 -9.05 -29.84
CA ASP A 328 -7.82 -8.28 -29.78
C ASP A 328 -7.98 -6.99 -28.99
N ASN A 329 -7.01 -6.72 -28.11
CA ASN A 329 -6.92 -5.46 -27.41
C ASN A 329 -5.46 -4.98 -27.37
N PHE A 330 -5.25 -3.75 -27.75
CA PHE A 330 -3.98 -3.04 -27.66
C PHE A 330 -4.12 -1.91 -26.63
N SER A 331 -3.12 -1.74 -25.78
CA SER A 331 -3.07 -0.64 -24.81
C SER A 331 -1.71 0.03 -24.87
N VAL A 332 -1.70 1.35 -25.03
CA VAL A 332 -0.51 2.18 -24.92
C VAL A 332 -0.72 3.17 -23.81
N GLY A 333 0.30 3.35 -22.98
CA GLY A 333 0.19 4.31 -21.92
C GLY A 333 1.50 5.05 -21.66
N PHE A 334 1.36 6.27 -21.15
CA PHE A 334 2.48 7.10 -20.69
C PHE A 334 2.10 7.78 -19.37
N TYR A 335 3.09 7.86 -18.48
CA TYR A 335 2.99 8.60 -17.22
C TYR A 335 4.32 9.26 -16.93
N GLY A 336 4.33 10.56 -16.70
CA GLY A 336 5.55 11.29 -16.41
C GLY A 336 5.28 12.51 -15.56
N GLY A 337 6.30 12.98 -14.86
CA GLY A 337 6.18 14.12 -13.98
C GLY A 337 7.44 14.38 -13.17
N LYS A 338 7.28 15.25 -12.18
CA LYS A 338 8.34 15.64 -11.26
C LYS A 338 7.83 15.60 -9.82
N ARG A 339 8.69 15.15 -8.91
CA ARG A 339 8.52 15.24 -7.48
C ARG A 339 9.71 15.92 -6.86
N LYS A 340 9.46 16.98 -6.09
CA LYS A 340 10.48 17.66 -5.30
C LYS A 340 10.12 17.59 -3.84
N VAL A 341 11.04 17.13 -3.01
CA VAL A 341 10.89 17.04 -1.56
C VAL A 341 12.08 17.74 -0.92
N ASP A 342 11.80 18.84 -0.26
CA ASP A 342 12.76 19.58 0.55
C ASP A 342 12.55 19.16 2.01
N ARG A 343 13.56 18.55 2.63
CA ARG A 343 13.56 18.22 4.06
C ARG A 343 14.48 19.19 4.78
N GLN A 344 13.89 20.02 5.65
CA GLN A 344 14.62 20.94 6.49
C GLN A 344 14.83 20.31 7.87
N ALA A 345 16.03 20.42 8.38
CA ALA A 345 16.37 20.00 9.75
C ALA A 345 17.35 21.03 10.36
N ASP A 346 16.77 22.11 10.86
CA ASP A 346 17.51 23.20 11.49
C ASP A 346 17.54 22.97 12.99
N ILE A 347 18.68 22.56 13.51
CA ILE A 347 18.78 21.95 14.82
C ILE A 347 19.86 22.61 15.66
N TYR A 348 19.50 22.97 16.90
CA TYR A 348 20.44 23.37 17.92
C TYR A 348 21.07 22.13 18.57
N TYR A 349 22.38 22.13 18.71
CA TYR A 349 23.18 21.12 19.38
C TYR A 349 23.96 21.70 20.55
N ASN A 350 23.88 21.04 21.70
CA ASN A 350 24.73 21.30 22.86
C ASN A 350 25.66 20.10 23.06
N ASN A 351 26.83 20.12 22.44
CA ASN A 351 27.79 19.03 22.55
C ASN A 351 28.62 19.17 23.81
N LYS A 352 28.61 18.12 24.63
CA LYS A 352 29.30 18.13 25.92
C LYS A 352 30.14 16.88 26.05
N ARG A 353 31.46 17.08 26.29
CA ARG A 353 32.37 16.01 26.60
C ARG A 353 32.67 15.99 28.09
N THR A 354 32.56 14.81 28.73
CA THR A 354 32.82 14.61 30.15
C THR A 354 33.78 13.45 30.36
N ASP A 355 34.63 13.53 31.34
CA ASP A 355 35.48 12.42 31.77
C ASP A 355 34.61 11.30 32.38
N LEU A 356 34.83 10.06 31.94
CA LEU A 356 34.03 8.90 32.38
C LEU A 356 34.23 8.54 33.84
N THR A 357 35.41 8.82 34.39
CA THR A 357 35.79 8.46 35.76
C THR A 357 35.36 9.53 36.76
N THR A 358 35.62 10.80 36.45
CA THR A 358 35.40 11.91 37.38
C THR A 358 34.08 12.66 37.12
N GLY A 359 33.50 12.50 35.97
CA GLY A 359 32.32 13.27 35.53
C GLY A 359 32.62 14.75 35.22
N ALA A 360 33.90 15.16 35.28
CA ALA A 360 34.28 16.54 34.96
C ALA A 360 34.00 16.89 33.50
N VAL A 361 33.52 18.11 33.26
CA VAL A 361 33.30 18.63 31.89
C VAL A 361 34.65 18.97 31.28
N LEU A 362 35.04 18.24 30.26
CA LEU A 362 36.27 18.45 29.48
C LEU A 362 36.11 19.52 28.42
N LYS A 363 34.92 19.54 27.76
CA LYS A 363 34.61 20.49 26.70
C LYS A 363 33.09 20.66 26.61
N SER A 364 32.60 21.87 26.33
CA SER A 364 31.22 22.15 25.99
C SER A 364 31.19 23.05 24.76
N PHE A 365 30.30 22.75 23.83
CA PHE A 365 30.28 23.45 22.57
C PHE A 365 28.84 23.50 21.99
N ASP A 366 28.34 24.71 21.86
CA ASP A 366 27.01 24.97 21.31
C ASP A 366 27.10 25.46 19.88
N TYR A 367 26.28 24.88 19.03
CA TYR A 367 26.18 25.33 17.64
C TYR A 367 24.79 25.08 17.07
N TYR A 368 24.51 25.79 16.00
CA TYR A 368 23.28 25.66 15.22
C TYR A 368 23.61 25.01 13.88
N ASN A 369 22.90 23.93 13.56
CA ASN A 369 23.05 23.21 12.29
C ASN A 369 21.87 23.52 11.38
N GLU A 370 22.14 24.10 10.23
CA GLU A 370 21.18 24.22 9.13
C GLU A 370 21.41 23.07 8.13
N ASN A 371 20.45 22.19 8.03
CA ASN A 371 20.50 21.06 7.11
C ASN A 371 19.28 21.07 6.18
N LEU A 372 19.54 21.24 4.88
CA LEU A 372 18.52 21.13 3.85
C LEU A 372 18.87 20.00 2.90
N ARG A 373 18.04 18.98 2.87
CA ARG A 373 18.14 17.87 1.93
C ARG A 373 17.08 17.98 0.87
N VAL A 374 17.48 18.26 -0.35
CA VAL A 374 16.61 18.30 -1.52
C VAL A 374 16.60 16.93 -2.18
N ARG A 375 15.43 16.42 -2.47
CA ARG A 375 15.22 15.29 -3.36
C ARG A 375 14.37 15.75 -4.54
N ASP A 376 15.02 15.88 -5.67
CA ASP A 376 14.43 16.32 -6.94
C ASP A 376 14.43 15.12 -7.90
N GLY A 377 13.27 14.71 -8.35
CA GLY A 377 13.10 13.49 -9.14
C GLY A 377 12.19 13.69 -10.34
N ASP A 378 12.73 13.50 -11.54
CA ASP A 378 11.96 13.40 -12.77
C ASP A 378 11.67 11.92 -13.06
N PHE A 379 10.48 11.60 -13.54
CA PHE A 379 10.15 10.25 -13.93
C PHE A 379 9.35 10.22 -15.23
N ALA A 380 9.56 9.17 -15.99
CA ALA A 380 8.83 8.89 -17.23
C ALA A 380 8.69 7.38 -17.42
N LEU A 381 7.47 6.96 -17.71
CA LEU A 381 7.11 5.58 -17.94
C LEU A 381 6.35 5.45 -19.25
N GLY A 382 6.70 4.44 -20.05
CA GLY A 382 5.98 4.04 -21.25
C GLY A 382 5.59 2.58 -21.17
N SER A 383 4.36 2.22 -21.50
CA SER A 383 3.89 0.83 -21.54
C SER A 383 3.17 0.51 -22.84
N PHE A 384 3.31 -0.74 -23.25
CA PHE A 384 2.57 -1.35 -24.34
C PHE A 384 2.07 -2.72 -23.91
N ASP A 385 0.79 -2.98 -24.11
CA ASP A 385 0.17 -4.27 -23.83
C ASP A 385 -0.64 -4.73 -25.04
N TYR A 386 -0.53 -6.01 -25.35
CA TYR A 386 -1.35 -6.69 -26.34
C TYR A 386 -2.01 -7.91 -25.72
N THR A 387 -3.30 -8.08 -25.97
CA THR A 387 -4.04 -9.27 -25.52
C THR A 387 -4.80 -9.84 -26.69
N HIS A 388 -4.64 -11.16 -26.91
CA HIS A 388 -5.40 -11.93 -27.89
C HIS A 388 -6.17 -13.06 -27.19
N LYS A 389 -7.45 -13.19 -27.52
CA LYS A 389 -8.32 -14.30 -27.08
C LYS A 389 -8.57 -15.22 -28.26
N PHE A 390 -8.18 -16.46 -28.12
CA PHE A 390 -8.38 -17.50 -29.13
C PHE A 390 -9.82 -18.07 -29.05
N GLU A 391 -10.27 -18.70 -30.13
CA GLU A 391 -11.60 -19.33 -30.22
C GLU A 391 -11.81 -20.42 -29.15
N ASP A 392 -10.77 -21.17 -28.80
CA ASP A 392 -10.80 -22.20 -27.76
C ASP A 392 -10.85 -21.64 -26.32
N LYS A 393 -11.00 -20.30 -26.16
CA LYS A 393 -11.00 -19.55 -24.89
C LYS A 393 -9.63 -19.46 -24.20
N SER A 394 -8.55 -19.88 -24.84
CA SER A 394 -7.22 -19.55 -24.39
C SER A 394 -6.92 -18.07 -24.64
N LYS A 395 -5.91 -17.54 -23.94
CA LYS A 395 -5.57 -16.12 -24.02
C LYS A 395 -4.06 -15.91 -23.96
N LEU A 396 -3.54 -15.11 -24.87
CA LEU A 396 -2.17 -14.62 -24.89
C LEU A 396 -2.15 -13.15 -24.45
N THR A 397 -1.23 -12.80 -23.54
CA THR A 397 -0.96 -11.40 -23.17
C THR A 397 0.52 -11.13 -23.27
N ALA A 398 0.89 -10.12 -24.06
CA ALA A 398 2.25 -9.61 -24.14
C ALA A 398 2.29 -8.20 -23.54
N SER A 399 3.26 -7.93 -22.66
CA SER A 399 3.41 -6.64 -21.99
C SER A 399 4.85 -6.17 -22.06
N PHE A 400 5.03 -4.89 -22.31
CA PHE A 400 6.32 -4.22 -22.26
C PHE A 400 6.20 -2.94 -21.43
N LEU A 401 7.18 -2.68 -20.57
CA LEU A 401 7.30 -1.46 -19.78
C LEU A 401 8.74 -0.97 -19.84
N TYR A 402 8.90 0.33 -20.08
CA TYR A 402 10.15 1.04 -19.93
C TYR A 402 9.98 2.21 -18.96
N GLU A 403 10.94 2.38 -18.07
CA GLU A 403 10.94 3.39 -17.04
C GLU A 403 12.26 4.12 -16.97
N TYR A 404 12.19 5.43 -16.82
CA TYR A 404 13.28 6.31 -16.45
C TYR A 404 12.91 7.05 -15.18
N THR A 405 13.81 7.11 -14.21
CA THR A 405 13.66 7.91 -13.00
C THR A 405 14.99 8.55 -12.66
N LEU A 406 15.04 9.86 -12.57
CA LEU A 406 16.18 10.57 -12.02
C LEU A 406 15.90 10.80 -10.53
N LEU A 407 16.82 10.38 -9.68
CA LEU A 407 16.80 10.60 -8.25
C LEU A 407 18.05 11.36 -7.86
N GLY A 408 17.86 12.53 -7.30
CA GLY A 408 19.02 13.32 -6.95
C GLY A 408 18.68 14.55 -6.17
N GLY A 409 19.64 15.43 -6.11
CA GLY A 409 19.52 16.74 -5.54
C GLY A 409 20.55 17.01 -4.45
N PRO A 410 20.80 18.31 -4.16
CA PRO A 410 21.80 18.72 -3.20
C PRO A 410 21.36 18.47 -1.75
N THR A 411 22.35 18.28 -0.91
CA THR A 411 22.23 18.43 0.54
C THR A 411 23.23 19.47 0.99
N THR A 412 22.74 20.48 1.71
CA THR A 412 23.58 21.48 2.39
C THR A 412 23.59 21.19 3.86
N ASN A 413 24.77 21.31 4.49
CA ASN A 413 24.94 21.13 5.93
C ASN A 413 25.88 22.24 6.43
N LEU A 414 25.29 23.20 7.16
CA LEU A 414 25.99 24.39 7.62
C LEU A 414 25.95 24.43 9.15
N ASN A 415 27.11 24.41 9.80
CA ASN A 415 27.26 24.52 11.24
C ASN A 415 27.72 25.94 11.60
N LEU A 416 26.89 26.63 12.36
CA LEU A 416 27.06 28.03 12.74
C LEU A 416 27.23 28.17 14.26
N GLY A 417 27.88 29.27 14.68
CA GLY A 417 27.89 29.63 16.07
C GLY A 417 26.50 29.92 16.60
N TYR A 418 26.16 29.39 17.77
CA TYR A 418 24.83 29.54 18.36
C TYR A 418 24.54 30.96 18.78
N THR A 419 25.49 31.60 19.44
CA THR A 419 25.37 33.03 19.91
C THR A 419 25.70 34.03 18.82
N ASP A 420 26.52 33.66 17.86
CA ASP A 420 26.94 34.49 16.74
C ASP A 420 26.95 33.65 15.45
N SER A 421 25.88 33.74 14.67
CA SER A 421 25.72 33.04 13.41
C SER A 421 26.67 33.45 12.29
N SER A 422 27.43 34.54 12.47
CA SER A 422 28.52 34.92 11.52
C SER A 422 29.70 33.97 11.60
N ILE A 423 29.84 33.23 12.69
CA ILE A 423 30.88 32.22 12.88
C ILE A 423 30.45 30.95 12.16
N VAL A 424 31.17 30.56 11.13
CA VAL A 424 30.99 29.31 10.40
C VAL A 424 32.01 28.29 10.88
N TYR A 425 31.54 27.19 11.44
CA TYR A 425 32.41 26.08 11.86
C TYR A 425 32.62 25.08 10.74
N GLN A 426 31.59 24.83 9.92
CA GLN A 426 31.62 23.86 8.83
C GLN A 426 30.56 24.20 7.80
N ASP A 427 30.91 24.11 6.54
CA ASP A 427 30.01 24.33 5.41
C ASP A 427 30.24 23.21 4.38
N GLU A 428 29.22 22.38 4.20
CA GLU A 428 29.27 21.20 3.34
C GLU A 428 28.17 21.25 2.31
N TYR A 429 28.51 20.86 1.10
CA TYR A 429 27.63 20.75 -0.04
C TYR A 429 27.88 19.41 -0.73
N ASN A 430 26.87 18.56 -0.76
CA ASN A 430 26.94 17.32 -1.51
C ASN A 430 25.83 17.25 -2.55
N THR A 431 26.15 16.63 -3.66
CA THR A 431 25.20 16.31 -4.73
C THR A 431 25.18 14.81 -4.93
N ASN A 432 24.01 14.29 -5.25
CA ASN A 432 23.88 12.96 -5.81
C ASN A 432 23.05 13.03 -7.07
N ASP A 433 23.43 12.27 -8.05
CA ASP A 433 22.73 12.10 -9.32
C ASP A 433 22.62 10.60 -9.60
N ASN A 434 21.39 10.08 -9.56
CA ASN A 434 21.11 8.65 -9.57
C ASN A 434 20.05 8.30 -10.62
N PRO A 435 20.38 8.39 -11.94
CA PRO A 435 19.45 7.93 -12.97
C PRO A 435 19.26 6.41 -12.90
N LEU A 436 17.99 6.03 -12.92
CA LEU A 436 17.53 4.67 -12.90
C LEU A 436 16.76 4.36 -14.19
N TYR A 437 17.12 3.25 -14.82
CA TYR A 437 16.48 2.73 -16.02
C TYR A 437 15.91 1.35 -15.74
N GLY A 438 14.64 1.17 -15.99
CA GLY A 438 13.94 -0.09 -15.80
C GLY A 438 13.33 -0.60 -17.08
N THR A 439 13.47 -1.89 -17.37
CA THR A 439 12.81 -2.56 -18.49
C THR A 439 12.14 -3.84 -18.01
N ARG A 440 10.91 -4.05 -18.45
CA ARG A 440 10.18 -5.30 -18.23
C ARG A 440 9.54 -5.76 -19.52
N ALA A 441 9.72 -7.01 -19.86
CA ALA A 441 9.00 -7.70 -20.92
C ALA A 441 8.37 -8.96 -20.35
N GLN A 442 7.09 -9.21 -20.63
CA GLN A 442 6.35 -10.34 -20.11
C GLN A 442 5.44 -10.94 -21.16
N LEU A 443 5.38 -12.26 -21.21
CA LEU A 443 4.49 -13.03 -22.05
C LEU A 443 3.75 -14.04 -21.19
N ASP A 444 2.42 -13.96 -21.16
CA ASP A 444 1.54 -14.83 -20.40
C ASP A 444 0.59 -15.58 -21.34
N TYR A 445 0.45 -16.87 -21.13
CA TYR A 445 -0.49 -17.70 -21.84
C TYR A 445 -1.43 -18.41 -20.87
N GLU A 446 -2.73 -18.10 -20.95
CA GLU A 446 -3.79 -18.79 -20.24
C GLU A 446 -4.35 -19.87 -21.16
N PHE A 447 -4.17 -21.13 -20.79
CA PHE A 447 -4.68 -22.25 -21.54
C PHE A 447 -6.22 -22.30 -21.53
N LYS A 448 -6.82 -22.97 -22.49
CA LYS A 448 -8.26 -23.23 -22.46
C LYS A 448 -8.64 -23.85 -21.10
N PRO A 449 -9.82 -23.52 -20.56
CA PRO A 449 -10.25 -24.08 -19.29
C PRO A 449 -10.35 -25.61 -19.34
N PHE A 450 -9.82 -26.26 -18.30
CA PHE A 450 -9.94 -27.69 -18.08
C PHE A 450 -11.06 -27.98 -17.07
N SER A 451 -11.52 -29.22 -16.98
CA SER A 451 -12.56 -29.62 -16.00
C SER A 451 -12.15 -29.42 -14.54
N PHE A 452 -10.85 -29.42 -14.26
CA PHE A 452 -10.28 -29.22 -12.93
C PHE A 452 -9.83 -27.77 -12.67
N GLY A 453 -9.87 -26.88 -13.66
CA GLY A 453 -9.49 -25.48 -13.48
C GLY A 453 -8.78 -24.87 -14.68
N LYS A 454 -8.11 -23.76 -14.45
CA LYS A 454 -7.33 -23.00 -15.42
C LYS A 454 -5.85 -23.10 -15.15
N ILE A 455 -5.07 -23.31 -16.21
CA ILE A 455 -3.61 -23.28 -16.17
C ILE A 455 -3.14 -22.00 -16.85
N GLU A 456 -2.19 -21.32 -16.25
CA GLU A 456 -1.49 -20.18 -16.82
C GLU A 456 0.02 -20.46 -16.77
N ALA A 457 0.73 -20.13 -17.85
CA ALA A 457 2.18 -20.16 -17.90
C ALA A 457 2.68 -18.83 -18.43
N GLY A 458 3.85 -18.40 -17.99
CA GLY A 458 4.42 -17.16 -18.50
C GLY A 458 5.92 -17.08 -18.32
N TYR A 459 6.50 -16.16 -19.09
CA TYR A 459 7.89 -15.77 -19.02
C TYR A 459 7.99 -14.27 -18.81
N GLN A 460 8.93 -13.85 -17.96
CA GLN A 460 9.19 -12.44 -17.68
C GLN A 460 10.69 -12.17 -17.65
N PHE A 461 11.08 -11.11 -18.32
CA PHE A 461 12.42 -10.50 -18.24
C PHE A 461 12.30 -9.14 -17.56
N ARG A 462 13.21 -8.86 -16.60
CA ARG A 462 13.34 -7.56 -15.95
C ARG A 462 14.81 -7.13 -15.95
N LYS A 463 15.07 -5.88 -16.28
CA LYS A 463 16.37 -5.27 -16.16
C LYS A 463 16.26 -3.94 -15.40
N LEU A 464 17.14 -3.76 -14.43
CA LEU A 464 17.33 -2.52 -13.69
C LEU A 464 18.77 -2.07 -13.86
N LYS A 465 18.97 -0.83 -14.27
CA LYS A 465 20.26 -0.17 -14.27
C LYS A 465 20.14 1.13 -13.48
N ASN A 466 20.95 1.29 -12.45
CA ASN A 466 21.05 2.51 -11.66
C ASN A 466 22.51 2.97 -11.65
N ASN A 467 22.74 4.23 -12.02
CA ASN A 467 24.05 4.84 -12.02
C ASN A 467 24.03 5.97 -11.00
N GLY A 468 24.85 5.90 -9.98
CA GLY A 468 24.90 6.89 -8.91
C GLY A 468 26.26 7.58 -8.85
N ASP A 469 26.24 8.90 -8.97
CA ASP A 469 27.40 9.76 -8.76
C ASP A 469 27.16 10.61 -7.51
N PHE A 470 28.04 10.45 -6.52
CA PHE A 470 27.97 11.12 -5.22
C PHE A 470 29.19 12.02 -5.08
N ILE A 471 28.99 13.32 -5.10
CA ILE A 471 30.06 14.31 -4.96
C ILE A 471 29.86 15.04 -3.64
N TYR A 472 30.83 14.92 -2.75
CA TYR A 472 30.85 15.55 -1.45
C TYR A 472 31.93 16.62 -1.40
N GLN A 473 31.55 17.84 -1.01
CA GLN A 473 32.45 18.98 -0.95
C GLN A 473 32.35 19.67 0.41
N ARG A 474 33.44 20.18 0.88
CA ARG A 474 33.54 21.03 2.08
C ARG A 474 34.21 22.32 1.74
N ARG A 475 33.64 23.43 2.21
CA ARG A 475 34.23 24.75 2.07
C ARG A 475 35.46 24.89 2.95
N ASN A 476 36.58 25.21 2.36
CA ASN A 476 37.75 25.67 3.07
C ASN A 476 37.48 27.08 3.59
N LEU A 477 37.37 27.23 4.91
CA LEU A 477 36.92 28.50 5.52
C LEU A 477 37.94 29.63 5.33
N SER A 478 39.20 29.31 5.07
CA SER A 478 40.24 30.33 4.84
C SER A 478 40.24 30.84 3.39
N SER A 479 40.06 29.97 2.41
CA SER A 479 40.05 30.31 0.98
C SER A 479 38.64 30.64 0.45
N GLY A 480 37.60 30.18 1.12
CA GLY A 480 36.22 30.29 0.68
C GLY A 480 35.84 29.31 -0.43
N ILE A 481 36.73 28.42 -0.87
CA ILE A 481 36.55 27.50 -1.98
C ILE A 481 36.03 26.15 -1.48
N TYR A 482 35.07 25.56 -2.18
CA TYR A 482 34.62 24.19 -1.93
C TYR A 482 35.62 23.17 -2.49
N GLU A 483 36.14 22.33 -1.65
CA GLU A 483 37.09 21.26 -1.96
C GLU A 483 36.39 19.89 -1.84
N ILE A 484 36.72 18.95 -2.72
CA ILE A 484 36.20 17.59 -2.69
C ILE A 484 36.69 16.90 -1.41
N VAL A 485 35.77 16.22 -0.73
CA VAL A 485 36.06 15.31 0.38
C VAL A 485 36.18 13.89 -0.18
N PRO A 486 37.43 13.38 -0.38
CA PRO A 486 37.66 12.14 -1.10
C PRO A 486 37.01 10.92 -0.47
N GLU A 487 36.93 10.87 0.86
CA GLU A 487 36.40 9.72 1.61
C GLU A 487 34.87 9.53 1.43
N PHE A 488 34.15 10.57 1.03
CA PHE A 488 32.69 10.54 0.82
C PHE A 488 32.28 10.62 -0.66
N THR A 489 33.21 10.96 -1.54
CA THR A 489 32.96 11.08 -2.98
C THR A 489 33.11 9.72 -3.66
N SER A 490 32.08 9.30 -4.40
CA SER A 490 32.04 7.95 -4.96
C SER A 490 31.12 7.83 -6.17
N GLN A 491 31.35 6.77 -6.93
CA GLN A 491 30.47 6.29 -7.98
C GLN A 491 29.96 4.88 -7.64
N VAL A 492 28.66 4.67 -7.76
CA VAL A 492 27.99 3.42 -7.42
C VAL A 492 27.03 3.03 -8.54
N ASN A 493 27.33 1.96 -9.29
CA ASN A 493 26.46 1.51 -10.37
C ASN A 493 25.93 0.10 -10.07
N LEU A 494 24.63 -0.07 -10.25
CA LEU A 494 23.94 -1.35 -10.12
C LEU A 494 23.36 -1.75 -11.48
N ASP A 495 23.73 -2.90 -11.98
CA ASP A 495 23.04 -3.58 -13.10
C ASP A 495 22.46 -4.90 -12.57
N ARG A 496 21.15 -5.09 -12.70
CA ARG A 496 20.46 -6.29 -12.25
C ARG A 496 19.51 -6.78 -13.32
N SER A 497 19.67 -8.02 -13.74
CA SER A 497 18.79 -8.71 -14.66
C SER A 497 18.13 -9.91 -13.99
N ILE A 498 16.85 -10.16 -14.30
CA ILE A 498 16.08 -11.27 -13.76
C ILE A 498 15.30 -11.91 -14.91
N HIS A 499 15.50 -13.20 -15.09
CA HIS A 499 14.71 -14.05 -15.98
C HIS A 499 13.82 -14.95 -15.14
N SER A 500 12.55 -15.04 -15.47
CA SER A 500 11.59 -15.82 -14.69
C SER A 500 10.65 -16.60 -15.59
N GLY A 501 10.39 -17.85 -15.24
CA GLY A 501 9.32 -18.65 -15.81
C GLY A 501 8.37 -19.11 -14.72
N TYR A 502 7.06 -19.13 -14.98
CA TYR A 502 6.08 -19.61 -14.02
C TYR A 502 5.02 -20.50 -14.64
N LEU A 503 4.46 -21.35 -13.79
CA LEU A 503 3.27 -22.18 -14.05
C LEU A 503 2.31 -22.00 -12.88
N GLN A 504 1.03 -21.73 -13.16
CA GLN A 504 -0.02 -21.50 -12.17
C GLN A 504 -1.27 -22.28 -12.52
N LEU A 505 -1.78 -23.06 -11.56
CA LEU A 505 -3.08 -23.71 -11.59
C LEU A 505 -4.04 -22.96 -10.68
N ASN A 506 -5.25 -22.68 -11.14
CA ASN A 506 -6.36 -22.16 -10.36
C ASN A 506 -7.59 -23.00 -10.62
N GLY A 507 -8.24 -23.51 -9.59
CA GLY A 507 -9.40 -24.37 -9.75
C GLY A 507 -10.44 -24.21 -8.66
N SER A 508 -11.66 -24.64 -8.96
CA SER A 508 -12.73 -24.75 -8.00
C SER A 508 -13.55 -26.03 -8.25
N LYS A 509 -13.92 -26.72 -7.19
CA LYS A 509 -14.77 -27.91 -7.26
C LYS A 509 -15.68 -27.98 -6.04
N THR A 510 -16.98 -27.91 -6.26
CA THR A 510 -18.01 -27.96 -5.20
C THR A 510 -17.80 -26.86 -4.16
N LYS A 511 -17.27 -27.19 -2.98
CA LYS A 511 -17.01 -26.28 -1.86
C LYS A 511 -15.53 -25.87 -1.74
N TRP A 512 -14.68 -26.43 -2.58
CA TRP A 512 -13.26 -26.16 -2.59
C TRP A 512 -12.87 -25.17 -3.68
N GLU A 513 -12.02 -24.21 -3.32
CA GLU A 513 -11.23 -23.41 -4.24
C GLU A 513 -9.77 -23.70 -3.94
N TYR A 514 -8.94 -23.82 -4.98
CA TYR A 514 -7.51 -24.12 -4.82
C TYR A 514 -6.68 -23.40 -5.88
N ALA A 515 -5.47 -23.06 -5.51
CA ALA A 515 -4.46 -22.49 -6.39
C ALA A 515 -3.09 -23.07 -6.02
N ALA A 516 -2.30 -23.42 -7.03
CA ALA A 516 -0.92 -23.88 -6.84
C ALA A 516 -0.06 -23.35 -7.97
N GLY A 517 1.13 -22.89 -7.67
CA GLY A 517 2.02 -22.34 -8.67
C GLY A 517 3.49 -22.46 -8.29
N LEU A 518 4.31 -22.48 -9.31
CA LEU A 518 5.76 -22.54 -9.20
C LEU A 518 6.38 -21.51 -10.13
N ARG A 519 7.28 -20.70 -9.59
CA ARG A 519 8.07 -19.73 -10.34
C ARG A 519 9.55 -20.00 -10.14
N LEU A 520 10.28 -20.07 -11.22
CA LEU A 520 11.74 -20.14 -11.23
C LEU A 520 12.29 -18.76 -11.62
N GLU A 521 13.21 -18.24 -10.83
CA GLU A 521 13.93 -17.02 -11.16
C GLU A 521 15.44 -17.25 -11.20
N SER A 522 16.07 -16.76 -12.28
CA SER A 522 17.49 -16.57 -12.40
C SER A 522 17.78 -15.08 -12.32
N MET A 523 18.54 -14.65 -11.31
CA MET A 523 18.94 -13.27 -11.11
C MET A 523 20.46 -13.16 -11.22
N ASN A 524 20.91 -12.17 -11.97
CA ASN A 524 22.29 -11.69 -12.00
C ASN A 524 22.31 -10.24 -11.49
N ARG A 525 23.29 -9.91 -10.65
CA ARG A 525 23.52 -8.56 -10.13
C ARG A 525 25.01 -8.23 -10.23
N ASP A 526 25.32 -7.18 -10.99
CA ASP A 526 26.65 -6.57 -11.07
C ASP A 526 26.60 -5.24 -10.31
N PHE A 527 27.55 -5.04 -9.39
CA PHE A 527 27.63 -3.87 -8.54
C PHE A 527 29.02 -3.27 -8.61
N TYR A 528 29.14 -2.15 -9.31
CA TYR A 528 30.37 -1.40 -9.49
C TYR A 528 30.49 -0.30 -8.46
N LEU A 529 31.62 -0.26 -7.78
CA LEU A 529 31.96 0.70 -6.73
C LEU A 529 33.30 1.36 -7.06
N LYS A 530 33.36 2.69 -6.98
CA LYS A 530 34.58 3.45 -7.11
C LYS A 530 34.56 4.64 -6.15
N GLY A 531 35.44 4.67 -5.16
CA GLY A 531 35.70 5.87 -4.37
C GLY A 531 36.66 6.81 -5.09
N PHE A 532 36.74 8.06 -4.67
CA PHE A 532 37.56 9.09 -5.33
C PHE A 532 39.04 8.68 -5.46
N ASN A 533 39.61 8.16 -4.37
CA ASN A 533 41.03 7.75 -4.31
C ASN A 533 41.22 6.23 -4.20
N THR A 534 40.16 5.43 -4.47
CA THR A 534 40.24 3.97 -4.39
C THR A 534 40.17 3.32 -5.78
N ALA A 535 40.76 2.14 -5.90
CA ALA A 535 40.58 1.33 -7.10
C ALA A 535 39.10 0.93 -7.25
N ALA A 536 38.64 0.79 -8.48
CA ALA A 536 37.31 0.31 -8.78
C ALA A 536 37.14 -1.16 -8.34
N GLU A 537 36.00 -1.50 -7.79
CA GLU A 537 35.63 -2.84 -7.37
C GLU A 537 34.32 -3.26 -8.08
N ASN A 538 34.32 -4.48 -8.63
CA ASN A 538 33.12 -5.10 -9.19
C ASN A 538 32.70 -6.28 -8.34
N LEU A 539 31.48 -6.28 -7.86
CA LEU A 539 30.89 -7.33 -7.04
C LEU A 539 29.74 -7.97 -7.81
N THR A 540 29.77 -9.28 -7.97
CA THR A 540 28.69 -10.03 -8.61
C THR A 540 27.94 -10.85 -7.58
N TYR A 541 26.64 -10.99 -7.78
CA TYR A 541 25.81 -11.87 -6.95
C TYR A 541 24.71 -12.48 -7.80
N ASP A 542 24.75 -13.80 -7.96
CA ASP A 542 23.84 -14.55 -8.79
C ASP A 542 23.08 -15.58 -7.99
N TYR A 543 21.85 -15.89 -8.42
CA TYR A 543 21.14 -17.05 -7.91
C TYR A 543 20.12 -17.58 -8.92
N VAL A 544 19.82 -18.88 -8.80
CA VAL A 544 18.64 -19.52 -9.37
C VAL A 544 17.81 -20.07 -8.22
N LYS A 545 16.54 -19.62 -8.10
CA LYS A 545 15.65 -20.02 -6.99
C LYS A 545 14.24 -20.29 -7.45
N LEU A 546 13.62 -21.27 -6.75
CA LEU A 546 12.20 -21.57 -6.88
C LEU A 546 11.38 -20.78 -5.85
N PHE A 547 10.24 -20.27 -6.29
CA PHE A 547 9.26 -19.54 -5.49
C PHE A 547 7.90 -20.27 -5.62
N PRO A 548 7.67 -21.31 -4.82
CA PRO A 548 6.40 -21.99 -4.77
C PRO A 548 5.34 -21.16 -4.07
N SER A 549 4.08 -21.34 -4.49
CA SER A 549 2.90 -20.83 -3.82
C SER A 549 1.77 -21.85 -3.88
N ALA A 550 1.00 -21.98 -2.80
CA ALA A 550 -0.16 -22.84 -2.75
C ALA A 550 -1.22 -22.22 -1.83
N SER A 551 -2.48 -22.33 -2.20
CA SER A 551 -3.58 -21.93 -1.35
C SER A 551 -4.81 -22.80 -1.59
N ALA A 552 -5.57 -23.04 -0.52
CA ALA A 552 -6.83 -23.78 -0.56
C ALA A 552 -7.86 -23.10 0.34
N GLN A 553 -9.11 -23.10 -0.10
CA GLN A 553 -10.24 -22.57 0.66
C GLN A 553 -11.40 -23.57 0.62
N TYR A 554 -11.97 -23.85 1.75
CA TYR A 554 -13.19 -24.66 1.88
C TYR A 554 -14.33 -23.78 2.38
N THR A 555 -15.46 -23.82 1.70
CA THR A 555 -16.69 -23.11 2.08
C THR A 555 -17.67 -24.09 2.69
N MET A 556 -17.98 -23.92 3.98
CA MET A 556 -18.96 -24.74 4.72
C MET A 556 -20.40 -24.33 4.38
N ASP A 557 -21.39 -25.18 4.68
CA ASP A 557 -22.82 -24.95 4.38
C ASP A 557 -23.39 -23.68 5.04
N ASN A 558 -22.81 -23.26 6.15
CA ASN A 558 -23.19 -22.03 6.88
C ASN A 558 -22.43 -20.78 6.40
N ASN A 559 -21.84 -20.80 5.21
CA ASN A 559 -21.02 -19.75 4.62
C ASN A 559 -19.77 -19.36 5.44
N VAL A 560 -19.30 -20.24 6.32
CA VAL A 560 -17.97 -20.11 6.92
C VAL A 560 -16.93 -20.58 5.92
N LYS A 561 -15.92 -19.76 5.69
CA LYS A 561 -14.80 -20.08 4.82
C LYS A 561 -13.56 -20.33 5.66
N VAL A 562 -12.89 -21.43 5.43
CA VAL A 562 -11.58 -21.76 6.02
C VAL A 562 -10.57 -21.79 4.92
N LYS A 563 -9.44 -21.11 5.08
CA LYS A 563 -8.37 -21.03 4.08
C LYS A 563 -7.02 -21.38 4.67
N ALA A 564 -6.15 -21.97 3.85
CA ALA A 564 -4.74 -22.17 4.12
C ALA A 564 -3.94 -21.63 2.95
N GLY A 565 -2.77 -21.07 3.20
CA GLY A 565 -1.90 -20.51 2.17
C GLY A 565 -0.43 -20.64 2.54
N TYR A 566 0.40 -20.83 1.53
CA TYR A 566 1.85 -20.78 1.61
C TYR A 566 2.41 -19.99 0.44
N SER A 567 3.41 -19.16 0.67
CA SER A 567 4.19 -18.52 -0.39
C SER A 567 5.63 -18.26 0.03
N LYS A 568 6.55 -18.47 -0.91
CA LYS A 568 7.94 -18.03 -0.78
C LYS A 568 8.14 -16.70 -1.48
N ARG A 569 8.82 -15.77 -0.81
CA ARG A 569 9.01 -14.39 -1.27
C ARG A 569 10.47 -13.98 -1.17
N VAL A 570 10.80 -12.87 -1.82
CA VAL A 570 12.13 -12.25 -1.76
C VAL A 570 11.98 -10.74 -1.56
N ASP A 571 12.92 -10.14 -0.81
CA ASP A 571 13.09 -8.69 -0.77
C ASP A 571 14.55 -8.36 -1.08
N ARG A 572 14.75 -7.59 -2.16
CA ARG A 572 16.06 -7.23 -2.69
C ARG A 572 16.45 -5.85 -2.21
N ALA A 573 17.67 -5.72 -1.68
CA ALA A 573 18.19 -4.43 -1.24
C ALA A 573 18.23 -3.41 -2.39
N PRO A 574 17.79 -2.17 -2.17
CA PRO A 574 18.01 -1.05 -3.07
C PRO A 574 19.48 -0.60 -3.05
N THR A 575 19.89 0.21 -4.03
CA THR A 575 21.28 0.65 -4.21
C THR A 575 21.83 1.35 -2.97
N TYR A 576 21.06 2.25 -2.34
CA TYR A 576 21.53 3.00 -1.17
C TYR A 576 21.84 2.10 0.04
N GLN A 577 21.13 0.98 0.23
CA GLN A 577 21.45 0.03 1.31
C GLN A 577 22.72 -0.77 1.05
N MET A 578 23.15 -0.83 -0.22
CA MET A 578 24.40 -1.52 -0.62
C MET A 578 25.58 -0.56 -0.77
N ASN A 579 25.32 0.75 -0.85
CA ASN A 579 26.37 1.76 -1.00
C ASN A 579 27.25 1.83 0.28
N PRO A 580 28.51 1.36 0.26
CA PRO A 580 29.36 1.35 1.44
C PRO A 580 29.99 2.70 1.77
N PHE A 581 29.83 3.69 0.90
CA PHE A 581 30.36 5.02 1.14
C PHE A 581 29.45 5.79 2.10
N LYS A 582 30.07 6.57 2.98
CA LYS A 582 29.35 7.31 4.01
C LYS A 582 28.64 8.51 3.43
N GLU A 583 27.39 8.69 3.81
CA GLU A 583 26.64 9.91 3.61
C GLU A 583 26.38 10.58 4.97
N ARG A 584 26.46 11.91 5.02
CA ARG A 584 26.09 12.66 6.21
C ARG A 584 24.57 12.80 6.27
N GLU A 585 23.95 12.14 7.22
CA GLU A 585 22.51 12.27 7.45
C GLU A 585 22.18 13.54 8.27
N HIS A 586 22.98 13.76 9.33
CA HIS A 586 22.93 14.93 10.19
C HIS A 586 24.35 15.26 10.65
N SER A 587 24.52 16.41 11.34
CA SER A 587 25.84 16.83 11.83
C SER A 587 26.61 15.73 12.56
N GLU A 588 25.93 14.90 13.34
CA GLU A 588 26.53 13.91 14.25
C GLU A 588 26.25 12.45 13.83
N THR A 589 25.80 12.23 12.59
CA THR A 589 25.41 10.87 12.12
C THR A 589 25.78 10.65 10.68
N PHE A 590 26.51 9.57 10.42
CA PHE A 590 26.68 9.03 9.08
C PHE A 590 25.70 7.89 8.82
N GLU A 591 25.38 7.69 7.55
CA GLU A 591 24.65 6.52 7.06
C GLU A 591 25.45 5.88 5.91
N GLN A 592 25.52 4.54 5.90
CA GLN A 592 26.16 3.77 4.84
C GLN A 592 25.44 2.43 4.66
N GLY A 593 25.67 1.82 3.52
CA GLY A 593 25.20 0.48 3.22
C GLY A 593 26.27 -0.58 3.40
N ASP A 594 25.90 -1.81 3.10
CA ASP A 594 26.82 -2.95 3.05
C ASP A 594 26.86 -3.52 1.63
N LYS A 595 28.01 -3.41 0.96
CA LYS A 595 28.20 -3.93 -0.41
C LYS A 595 27.94 -5.41 -0.57
N ASN A 596 28.01 -6.19 0.53
CA ASN A 596 27.83 -7.63 0.57
C ASN A 596 26.38 -8.06 0.86
N LEU A 597 25.44 -7.12 0.92
CA LEU A 597 24.03 -7.45 1.20
C LEU A 597 23.49 -8.54 0.29
N ARG A 598 22.92 -9.55 0.94
CA ARG A 598 22.16 -10.61 0.29
C ARG A 598 20.66 -10.33 0.38
N PRO A 599 19.86 -10.73 -0.62
CA PRO A 599 18.42 -10.61 -0.54
C PRO A 599 17.83 -11.34 0.67
N GLU A 600 16.76 -10.78 1.23
CA GLU A 600 15.95 -11.47 2.23
C GLU A 600 15.04 -12.49 1.54
N PHE A 601 14.96 -13.70 2.06
CA PHE A 601 14.02 -14.71 1.60
C PHE A 601 13.01 -15.00 2.72
N THR A 602 11.74 -15.01 2.35
CA THR A 602 10.64 -15.13 3.30
C THR A 602 9.78 -16.35 2.96
N ASP A 603 9.58 -17.22 3.92
CA ASP A 603 8.56 -18.25 3.90
C ASP A 603 7.36 -17.79 4.73
N LEU A 604 6.15 -17.78 4.13
CA LEU A 604 4.92 -17.33 4.76
C LEU A 604 3.88 -18.46 4.74
N ILE A 605 3.34 -18.79 5.90
CA ILE A 605 2.23 -19.73 6.08
C ILE A 605 1.07 -18.99 6.71
N GLU A 606 -0.15 -19.23 6.23
CA GLU A 606 -1.37 -18.59 6.73
C GLU A 606 -2.49 -19.62 6.91
N LEU A 607 -3.25 -19.45 7.99
CA LEU A 607 -4.50 -20.16 8.25
C LEU A 607 -5.57 -19.13 8.58
N GLY A 608 -6.66 -19.10 7.82
CA GLY A 608 -7.70 -18.10 7.97
C GLY A 608 -9.10 -18.70 8.08
N ILE A 609 -9.96 -18.00 8.82
CA ILE A 609 -11.37 -18.27 8.90
C ILE A 609 -12.15 -16.97 8.66
N SER A 610 -13.23 -17.02 7.93
CA SER A 610 -14.09 -15.86 7.71
C SER A 610 -15.56 -16.26 7.61
N LYS A 611 -16.44 -15.35 8.05
CA LYS A 611 -17.89 -15.51 7.96
C LYS A 611 -18.54 -14.19 7.59
N ASN A 612 -19.41 -14.25 6.59
CA ASN A 612 -20.30 -13.14 6.24
C ASN A 612 -21.68 -13.44 6.84
N PHE A 613 -22.18 -12.51 7.65
CA PHE A 613 -23.48 -12.59 8.28
C PHE A 613 -24.53 -11.82 7.47
N LYS A 614 -25.78 -12.04 7.74
CA LYS A 614 -26.89 -11.22 7.20
C LYS A 614 -26.68 -9.75 7.60
N GLY A 615 -27.19 -8.82 6.78
CA GLY A 615 -27.05 -7.38 7.05
C GLY A 615 -25.69 -6.77 6.73
N GLY A 616 -24.77 -7.53 6.09
CA GLY A 616 -23.45 -7.04 5.68
C GLY A 616 -22.42 -6.98 6.80
N ASN A 617 -22.67 -7.67 7.91
CA ASN A 617 -21.69 -7.88 8.97
C ASN A 617 -20.68 -8.95 8.53
N THR A 618 -19.42 -8.76 8.85
CA THR A 618 -18.35 -9.70 8.52
C THR A 618 -17.41 -9.89 9.71
N LEU A 619 -16.88 -11.10 9.85
CA LEU A 619 -15.83 -11.41 10.80
C LEU A 619 -14.80 -12.28 10.10
N PHE A 620 -13.52 -11.97 10.27
CA PHE A 620 -12.44 -12.83 9.83
C PHE A 620 -11.30 -12.85 10.84
N ALA A 621 -10.57 -13.96 10.86
CA ALA A 621 -9.32 -14.11 11.60
C ALA A 621 -8.33 -14.87 10.73
N THR A 622 -7.05 -14.49 10.80
CA THR A 622 -5.96 -15.15 10.09
C THR A 622 -4.75 -15.27 11.00
N ALA A 623 -4.38 -16.48 11.35
CA ALA A 623 -3.10 -16.77 11.97
C ALA A 623 -2.04 -16.90 10.89
N TYR A 624 -0.84 -16.38 11.13
CA TYR A 624 0.25 -16.45 10.16
C TYR A 624 1.60 -16.66 10.83
N TYR A 625 2.47 -17.37 10.13
CA TYR A 625 3.87 -17.53 10.48
C TYR A 625 4.73 -17.05 9.33
N ARG A 626 5.66 -16.14 9.60
CA ARG A 626 6.62 -15.60 8.63
C ARG A 626 8.02 -15.85 9.14
N ASP A 627 8.87 -16.39 8.27
CA ASP A 627 10.26 -16.68 8.53
C ASP A 627 11.14 -15.98 7.48
N VAL A 628 11.95 -15.03 7.92
CA VAL A 628 12.79 -14.20 7.06
C VAL A 628 14.25 -14.58 7.26
N HIS A 629 14.87 -15.09 6.22
CA HIS A 629 16.29 -15.38 6.15
C HIS A 629 17.06 -14.20 5.57
N ASN A 630 18.28 -13.98 6.03
CA ASN A 630 19.14 -12.85 5.69
C ASN A 630 18.47 -11.50 6.01
N LEU A 631 17.80 -11.42 7.16
CA LEU A 631 17.09 -10.22 7.60
C LEU A 631 18.02 -9.00 7.50
N ILE A 632 17.61 -7.99 6.72
CA ILE A 632 18.32 -6.71 6.62
C ILE A 632 17.79 -5.78 7.70
N ASN A 633 18.70 -5.24 8.50
CA ASN A 633 18.37 -4.24 9.50
C ASN A 633 19.39 -3.11 9.44
N ARG A 634 18.96 -1.94 9.91
CA ARG A 634 19.85 -0.81 10.17
C ARG A 634 20.38 -0.94 11.59
N VAL A 635 21.67 -1.03 11.70
CA VAL A 635 22.40 -1.13 12.98
C VAL A 635 23.30 0.08 13.14
N ASN A 636 23.51 0.51 14.36
CA ASN A 636 24.41 1.61 14.69
C ASN A 636 25.74 1.06 15.21
N THR A 637 26.81 1.75 14.87
CA THR A 637 28.15 1.56 15.42
C THR A 637 28.80 2.91 15.68
N LEU A 638 29.96 2.92 16.32
CA LEU A 638 30.73 4.12 16.56
C LEU A 638 31.73 4.33 15.43
N SER A 639 31.86 5.55 14.97
CA SER A 639 32.86 6.00 14.01
C SER A 639 33.66 7.13 14.62
N TYR A 640 34.99 7.04 14.51
CA TYR A 640 35.88 8.13 14.84
C TYR A 640 36.07 8.96 13.59
N THR A 641 35.88 10.27 13.68
CA THR A 641 35.92 11.15 12.50
C THR A 641 36.58 12.47 12.86
N THR A 642 37.41 12.96 11.95
CA THR A 642 37.87 14.35 11.90
C THR A 642 36.89 15.25 11.14
N ALA A 643 35.83 14.69 10.59
CA ALA A 643 34.84 15.41 9.78
C ALA A 643 33.78 16.13 10.61
N GLY A 644 33.69 15.90 11.92
CA GLY A 644 32.78 16.60 12.82
C GLY A 644 33.36 17.91 13.36
N VAL A 645 32.50 18.77 13.89
CA VAL A 645 32.91 20.06 14.50
C VAL A 645 33.89 19.86 15.65
N LEU A 646 33.74 18.76 16.40
CA LEU A 646 34.54 18.44 17.57
C LEU A 646 35.60 17.35 17.32
N ASN A 647 35.74 16.80 16.11
CA ASN A 647 36.60 15.63 15.86
C ASN A 647 36.33 14.50 16.86
N ASP A 648 35.10 14.06 16.92
CA ASP A 648 34.60 13.21 18.00
C ASP A 648 34.09 11.85 17.50
N THR A 649 33.73 11.02 18.46
CA THR A 649 33.07 9.74 18.20
C THR A 649 31.60 9.99 17.85
N ILE A 650 31.22 9.67 16.64
CA ILE A 650 29.86 9.84 16.15
C ILE A 650 29.19 8.52 15.79
N LEU A 651 27.90 8.55 15.58
CA LEU A 651 27.13 7.38 15.14
C LEU A 651 27.30 7.13 13.65
N ASP A 652 27.56 5.87 13.34
CA ASP A 652 27.57 5.35 11.97
C ASP A 652 26.45 4.31 11.83
N ARG A 653 25.46 4.59 10.99
CA ARG A 653 24.31 3.73 10.71
C ARG A 653 24.58 2.88 9.49
N ILE A 654 24.51 1.57 9.66
CA ILE A 654 24.86 0.61 8.61
C ILE A 654 23.66 -0.29 8.32
N TYR A 655 23.28 -0.42 7.04
CA TYR A 655 22.37 -1.47 6.61
C TYR A 655 23.16 -2.76 6.39
N THR A 656 22.78 -3.84 7.07
CA THR A 656 23.46 -5.13 6.92
C THR A 656 22.52 -6.31 7.18
N ASN A 657 22.90 -7.50 6.74
CA ASN A 657 22.19 -8.73 7.08
C ASN A 657 22.53 -9.13 8.52
N VAL A 658 21.56 -9.05 9.43
CA VAL A 658 21.79 -9.34 10.87
C VAL A 658 21.44 -10.77 11.27
N GLY A 659 20.83 -11.58 10.38
CA GLY A 659 20.48 -12.97 10.69
C GLY A 659 19.07 -13.37 10.25
N ARG A 660 18.25 -13.84 11.17
CA ARG A 660 16.91 -14.38 10.89
C ARG A 660 15.84 -13.62 11.68
N GLY A 661 14.73 -13.35 11.03
CA GLY A 661 13.55 -12.75 11.65
C GLY A 661 12.36 -13.71 11.60
N LYS A 662 11.71 -13.99 12.72
CA LYS A 662 10.52 -14.84 12.81
C LYS A 662 9.36 -14.04 13.35
N THR A 663 8.19 -14.23 12.75
CA THR A 663 6.94 -13.59 13.19
C THR A 663 5.84 -14.63 13.29
N LEU A 664 5.22 -14.74 14.45
CA LEU A 664 3.97 -15.48 14.64
C LEU A 664 2.89 -14.47 15.01
N GLY A 665 1.83 -14.39 14.21
CA GLY A 665 0.82 -13.36 14.40
C GLY A 665 -0.60 -13.83 14.15
N LEU A 666 -1.53 -13.02 14.63
CA LEU A 666 -2.97 -13.16 14.46
C LEU A 666 -3.57 -11.82 14.02
N GLU A 667 -4.20 -11.82 12.88
CA GLU A 667 -5.00 -10.71 12.38
C GLU A 667 -6.49 -11.02 12.56
N ILE A 668 -7.24 -10.07 13.12
CA ILE A 668 -8.68 -10.17 13.30
C ILE A 668 -9.31 -8.91 12.73
N GLY A 669 -10.41 -9.05 12.00
CA GLY A 669 -11.16 -7.90 11.52
C GLY A 669 -12.65 -8.17 11.52
N SER A 670 -13.42 -7.17 11.89
CA SER A 670 -14.88 -7.22 11.93
C SER A 670 -15.47 -5.95 11.37
N GLN A 671 -16.44 -6.11 10.48
CA GLN A 671 -17.37 -5.05 10.12
C GLN A 671 -18.72 -5.34 10.75
N PHE A 672 -19.29 -4.35 11.41
CA PHE A 672 -20.62 -4.46 11.98
C PHE A 672 -21.44 -3.18 11.77
N LYS A 673 -22.71 -3.36 11.53
CA LYS A 673 -23.68 -2.29 11.23
C LYS A 673 -24.78 -2.30 12.28
N PRO A 674 -24.65 -1.47 13.35
CA PRO A 674 -25.70 -1.35 14.36
C PRO A 674 -27.01 -0.85 13.78
N SER A 675 -26.94 -0.08 12.70
CA SER A 675 -28.10 0.41 11.96
C SER A 675 -27.76 0.59 10.47
N THR A 676 -28.75 0.88 9.63
CA THR A 676 -28.56 1.23 8.22
C THR A 676 -27.74 2.51 8.01
N LYS A 677 -27.69 3.38 9.03
CA LYS A 677 -26.96 4.63 9.00
C LYS A 677 -25.57 4.54 9.59
N TRP A 678 -25.27 3.52 10.39
CA TRP A 678 -24.01 3.42 11.14
C TRP A 678 -23.25 2.15 10.76
N THR A 679 -22.05 2.35 10.23
CA THR A 679 -21.14 1.27 9.85
C THR A 679 -19.85 1.43 10.63
N ASN A 680 -19.42 0.36 11.30
CA ASN A 680 -18.17 0.30 12.02
C ASN A 680 -17.29 -0.79 11.44
N PHE A 681 -16.01 -0.53 11.42
CA PHE A 681 -14.98 -1.50 11.07
C PHE A 681 -13.88 -1.42 12.14
N ILE A 682 -13.47 -2.56 12.67
CA ILE A 682 -12.35 -2.69 13.61
C ILE A 682 -11.45 -3.82 13.10
N GLY A 683 -10.16 -3.53 12.98
CA GLY A 683 -9.13 -4.50 12.65
C GLY A 683 -8.01 -4.44 13.67
N ALA A 684 -7.48 -5.58 14.06
CA ALA A 684 -6.32 -5.70 14.92
C ALA A 684 -5.35 -6.72 14.35
N ASN A 685 -4.05 -6.44 14.45
CA ASN A 685 -2.98 -7.37 14.14
C ASN A 685 -2.05 -7.45 15.35
N ILE A 686 -1.92 -8.63 15.94
CA ILE A 686 -1.07 -8.90 17.11
C ILE A 686 -0.05 -9.94 16.70
N TYR A 687 1.22 -9.70 16.95
CA TYR A 687 2.27 -10.63 16.57
C TYR A 687 3.46 -10.59 17.51
N ASN A 688 4.08 -11.74 17.69
CA ASN A 688 5.39 -11.86 18.31
C ASN A 688 6.43 -11.76 17.19
N PHE A 689 7.39 -10.85 17.34
CA PHE A 689 8.51 -10.68 16.43
C PHE A 689 9.81 -11.01 17.15
N ASN A 690 10.59 -11.92 16.58
CA ASN A 690 11.87 -12.38 17.10
C ASN A 690 12.97 -12.13 16.07
N ILE A 691 14.06 -11.52 16.48
CA ILE A 691 15.32 -11.38 15.72
C ILE A 691 16.36 -12.24 16.40
N ASP A 692 17.03 -13.11 15.64
CA ASP A 692 18.16 -13.92 16.09
C ASP A 692 19.29 -13.84 15.06
N GLY A 693 20.41 -13.30 15.48
CA GLY A 693 21.55 -13.11 14.60
C GLY A 693 22.76 -12.48 15.28
N SER A 694 23.62 -11.85 14.48
CA SER A 694 24.81 -11.19 15.01
C SER A 694 25.26 -10.02 14.12
N PHE A 695 25.99 -9.10 14.72
CA PHE A 695 26.68 -8.01 14.03
C PHE A 695 28.03 -7.77 14.69
N ASN A 696 29.09 -7.73 13.88
CA ASN A 696 30.49 -7.56 14.37
C ASN A 696 30.85 -8.49 15.53
N GLY A 697 30.43 -9.77 15.43
CA GLY A 697 30.70 -10.78 16.47
C GLY A 697 29.83 -10.68 17.73
N LYS A 698 28.98 -9.65 17.86
CA LYS A 698 28.04 -9.50 18.97
C LYS A 698 26.68 -10.10 18.59
N ALA A 699 26.10 -10.91 19.48
CA ALA A 699 24.78 -11.46 19.30
C ALA A 699 23.71 -10.36 19.32
N ILE A 700 22.77 -10.43 18.36
CA ILE A 700 21.55 -9.63 18.32
C ILE A 700 20.39 -10.57 18.62
N LYS A 701 19.76 -10.42 19.76
CA LYS A 701 18.56 -11.17 20.15
C LYS A 701 17.51 -10.18 20.63
N SER A 702 16.40 -10.15 19.97
CA SER A 702 15.28 -9.26 20.30
C SER A 702 13.97 -10.00 20.10
N ASN A 703 13.08 -9.91 21.09
CA ASN A 703 11.79 -10.59 21.08
C ASN A 703 10.74 -9.73 21.76
N ALA A 704 9.65 -9.39 21.07
CA ALA A 704 8.52 -8.72 21.71
C ALA A 704 7.21 -8.96 20.98
N ILE A 705 6.13 -8.83 21.72
CA ILE A 705 4.77 -8.74 21.19
C ILE A 705 4.54 -7.30 20.72
N GLN A 706 4.06 -7.18 19.50
CA GLN A 706 3.72 -5.92 18.85
C GLN A 706 2.29 -6.02 18.33
N TYR A 707 1.57 -4.89 18.28
CA TYR A 707 0.22 -4.88 17.76
C TYR A 707 -0.14 -3.54 17.12
N SER A 708 -1.08 -3.60 16.19
CA SER A 708 -1.72 -2.44 15.57
C SER A 708 -3.22 -2.60 15.62
N ILE A 709 -3.93 -1.47 15.75
CA ILE A 709 -5.39 -1.41 15.76
C ILE A 709 -5.82 -0.33 14.79
N ASN A 710 -6.75 -0.68 13.90
CA ASN A 710 -7.42 0.26 13.01
C ASN A 710 -8.90 0.25 13.32
N ALA A 711 -9.46 1.41 13.59
CA ALA A 711 -10.89 1.59 13.81
C ALA A 711 -11.44 2.64 12.83
N ASN A 712 -12.61 2.36 12.30
CA ASN A 712 -13.33 3.24 11.41
C ASN A 712 -14.80 3.22 11.75
N SER A 713 -15.36 4.38 12.02
CA SER A 713 -16.77 4.54 12.36
C SER A 713 -17.40 5.59 11.45
N THR A 714 -18.34 5.17 10.61
CA THR A 714 -19.02 6.04 9.66
C THR A 714 -20.50 6.17 10.02
N TYR A 715 -20.96 7.39 10.20
CA TYR A 715 -22.35 7.69 10.44
C TYR A 715 -22.94 8.54 9.31
N ASN A 716 -24.01 8.05 8.68
CA ASN A 716 -24.76 8.73 7.62
C ASN A 716 -25.94 9.49 8.22
N PHE A 717 -25.85 10.80 8.36
CA PHE A 717 -26.95 11.65 8.83
C PHE A 717 -28.10 11.62 7.81
N THR A 718 -27.74 11.77 6.54
CA THR A 718 -28.61 11.72 5.37
C THR A 718 -27.93 10.94 4.24
N PRO A 719 -28.61 10.62 3.13
CA PRO A 719 -27.98 10.01 1.96
C PRO A 719 -26.85 10.85 1.34
N THR A 720 -26.82 12.15 1.63
CA THR A 720 -25.84 13.10 1.08
C THR A 720 -24.84 13.64 2.10
N THR A 721 -25.03 13.33 3.39
CA THR A 721 -24.20 13.89 4.49
C THR A 721 -23.75 12.79 5.41
N SER A 722 -22.47 12.69 5.65
CA SER A 722 -21.86 11.69 6.51
C SER A 722 -20.66 12.23 7.28
N MET A 723 -20.39 11.58 8.39
CA MET A 723 -19.20 11.81 9.21
C MET A 723 -18.49 10.48 9.42
N GLN A 724 -17.17 10.50 9.39
CA GLN A 724 -16.35 9.34 9.64
C GLN A 724 -15.23 9.68 10.62
N PHE A 725 -15.10 8.87 11.65
CA PHE A 725 -13.96 8.87 12.56
C PHE A 725 -13.05 7.70 12.23
N THR A 726 -11.75 7.93 12.20
CA THR A 726 -10.74 6.89 12.00
C THR A 726 -9.66 6.99 13.06
N LEU A 727 -9.19 5.84 13.53
CA LEU A 727 -8.06 5.73 14.45
C LEU A 727 -7.10 4.68 13.95
N ASN A 728 -5.84 5.05 13.82
CA ASN A 728 -4.73 4.14 13.58
C ASN A 728 -3.83 4.16 14.83
N TYR A 729 -3.58 3.00 15.43
CA TYR A 729 -2.72 2.84 16.59
C TYR A 729 -1.66 1.79 16.32
N LEU A 730 -0.41 2.12 16.62
CA LEU A 730 0.74 1.24 16.62
C LEU A 730 1.30 1.12 18.04
N SER A 731 1.50 -0.10 18.52
CA SER A 731 2.27 -0.34 19.74
C SER A 731 3.74 0.00 19.52
N LYS A 732 4.50 0.04 20.59
CA LYS A 732 5.95 0.10 20.46
C LYS A 732 6.49 -1.08 19.64
N LYS A 733 7.53 -0.83 18.88
CA LYS A 733 8.17 -1.78 17.96
C LYS A 733 9.61 -1.99 18.38
N ILE A 734 10.04 -3.23 18.48
CA ILE A 734 11.46 -3.54 18.71
C ILE A 734 12.23 -3.55 17.39
N THR A 735 13.48 -3.16 17.47
CA THR A 735 14.47 -3.21 16.39
C THR A 735 15.65 -4.10 16.78
N ALA A 736 16.65 -4.21 15.92
CA ALA A 736 17.87 -4.97 16.22
C ALA A 736 18.63 -4.46 17.46
N GLN A 737 18.55 -3.16 17.78
CA GLN A 737 19.35 -2.53 18.85
C GLN A 737 18.54 -1.62 19.76
N GLY A 738 17.22 -1.67 19.73
CA GLY A 738 16.39 -0.78 20.55
C GLY A 738 14.90 -0.89 20.21
N GLU A 739 14.22 0.24 20.28
CA GLU A 739 12.77 0.30 20.07
C GLU A 739 12.29 1.63 19.47
N ASP A 740 11.20 1.58 18.71
CA ASP A 740 10.39 2.72 18.35
C ASP A 740 9.19 2.79 19.32
N SER A 741 8.84 3.97 19.79
CA SER A 741 7.70 4.16 20.68
C SER A 741 6.38 3.88 19.95
N ARG A 742 5.29 3.79 20.71
CA ARG A 742 3.94 3.77 20.15
C ARG A 742 3.68 5.03 19.32
N PHE A 743 2.75 4.90 18.38
CA PHE A 743 2.23 6.01 17.59
C PHE A 743 0.73 5.82 17.34
N TYR A 744 -0.04 6.92 17.33
CA TYR A 744 -1.44 6.87 16.94
C TYR A 744 -1.87 8.16 16.26
N SER A 745 -2.86 8.06 15.37
CA SER A 745 -3.37 9.17 14.57
C SER A 745 -4.90 9.08 14.46
N PRO A 746 -5.64 9.87 15.24
CA PRO A 746 -7.08 10.01 15.09
C PRO A 746 -7.41 11.05 14.02
N ASN A 747 -8.46 10.80 13.22
CA ASN A 747 -8.91 11.73 12.20
C ASN A 747 -10.43 11.78 12.15
N LEU A 748 -10.98 12.94 11.81
CA LEU A 748 -12.41 13.16 11.60
C LEU A 748 -12.63 13.70 10.19
N THR A 749 -13.59 13.12 9.48
CA THR A 749 -13.95 13.53 8.13
C THR A 749 -15.43 13.82 8.06
N PHE A 750 -15.78 14.99 7.57
CA PHE A 750 -17.15 15.38 7.27
C PHE A 750 -17.31 15.50 5.76
N ARG A 751 -18.34 14.84 5.21
CA ARG A 751 -18.61 14.82 3.78
C ARG A 751 -20.02 15.27 3.49
N LYS A 752 -20.16 16.12 2.45
CA LYS A 752 -21.44 16.57 1.91
C LYS A 752 -21.41 16.48 0.39
N SER A 753 -22.42 15.87 -0.20
CA SER A 753 -22.62 15.89 -1.64
C SER A 753 -23.78 16.79 -2.05
N PHE A 754 -23.61 17.43 -3.19
CA PHE A 754 -24.53 18.37 -3.81
C PHE A 754 -24.75 17.99 -5.28
N LEU A 755 -25.74 18.61 -5.94
CA LEU A 755 -26.01 18.47 -7.36
C LEU A 755 -26.11 16.98 -7.76
N ASP A 756 -26.96 16.23 -7.08
CA ASP A 756 -27.14 14.79 -7.30
C ASP A 756 -25.81 14.00 -7.28
N ASN A 757 -24.94 14.30 -6.33
CA ASN A 757 -23.60 13.74 -6.17
C ASN A 757 -22.59 14.11 -7.28
N GLN A 758 -22.83 15.15 -8.06
CA GLN A 758 -21.83 15.67 -9.00
C GLN A 758 -20.75 16.47 -8.28
N LEU A 759 -21.11 17.27 -7.26
CA LEU A 759 -20.19 18.00 -6.43
C LEU A 759 -20.11 17.35 -5.03
N ILE A 760 -18.91 17.05 -4.58
CA ILE A 760 -18.65 16.50 -3.27
C ILE A 760 -17.67 17.42 -2.55
N ALA A 761 -18.05 17.88 -1.38
CA ALA A 761 -17.17 18.59 -0.46
C ALA A 761 -16.80 17.66 0.69
N THR A 762 -15.51 17.60 1.02
CA THR A 762 -14.97 16.79 2.10
C THR A 762 -14.05 17.67 2.96
N LEU A 763 -14.44 17.87 4.22
CA LEU A 763 -13.63 18.52 5.23
C LEU A 763 -12.98 17.44 6.10
N GLN A 764 -11.66 17.49 6.21
CA GLN A 764 -10.87 16.53 6.98
C GLN A 764 -10.12 17.26 8.10
N TRP A 765 -10.26 16.78 9.31
CA TRP A 765 -9.44 17.15 10.45
C TRP A 765 -8.55 15.95 10.75
N GLN A 766 -7.28 16.10 10.44
CA GLN A 766 -6.31 15.00 10.49
C GLN A 766 -5.37 15.18 11.66
N ASN A 767 -4.96 14.05 12.22
CA ASN A 767 -3.97 13.98 13.26
C ASN A 767 -4.37 14.80 14.50
N ILE A 768 -5.60 14.57 14.97
CA ILE A 768 -6.23 15.34 16.03
C ILE A 768 -5.43 15.17 17.33
N ASP A 769 -5.04 16.29 17.96
CA ASP A 769 -4.51 16.24 19.31
C ASP A 769 -5.64 16.00 20.31
N MET A 770 -5.65 14.82 20.92
CA MET A 770 -6.63 14.45 21.94
C MET A 770 -6.18 14.83 23.37
N GLY A 771 -5.04 15.49 23.52
CA GLY A 771 -4.46 15.80 24.83
C GLY A 771 -4.06 14.57 25.65
N MET A 772 -3.94 13.41 25.01
CA MET A 772 -3.63 12.14 25.66
C MET A 772 -2.39 11.50 25.01
N LEU A 773 -1.49 10.97 25.82
CA LEU A 773 -0.43 10.05 25.43
C LEU A 773 0.56 10.61 24.37
N ASN A 774 0.85 11.92 24.37
CA ASN A 774 1.72 12.55 23.38
C ASN A 774 1.33 12.13 21.96
N THR A 775 0.20 12.64 21.52
CA THR A 775 -0.30 12.47 20.15
C THR A 775 0.77 12.96 19.19
N ASN A 776 1.06 12.22 18.10
CA ASN A 776 2.04 12.53 17.05
C ASN A 776 3.50 12.49 17.43
N GLU A 777 3.87 12.00 18.56
CA GLU A 777 5.28 11.81 18.87
C GLU A 777 5.70 10.39 18.59
N GLN A 778 6.81 10.24 17.88
CA GLN A 778 7.48 8.95 17.73
C GLN A 778 8.92 9.04 18.15
N ARG A 779 9.23 8.35 19.23
CA ARG A 779 10.59 8.23 19.76
C ARG A 779 11.25 6.96 19.24
N ILE A 780 12.38 7.13 18.60
CA ILE A 780 13.25 6.05 18.14
C ILE A 780 14.43 5.98 19.07
N SER A 781 14.62 4.83 19.73
CA SER A 781 15.74 4.62 20.66
C SER A 781 16.60 3.46 20.19
N THR A 782 17.93 3.63 20.23
CA THR A 782 18.90 2.54 20.00
C THR A 782 20.03 2.60 21.01
N GLN A 783 20.61 1.45 21.34
CA GLN A 783 21.68 1.38 22.33
C GLN A 783 22.64 0.20 22.09
N SER A 784 23.85 0.39 22.57
CA SER A 784 24.83 -0.67 22.77
C SER A 784 25.46 -0.46 24.13
N THR A 785 25.33 -1.46 25.00
CA THR A 785 25.77 -1.38 26.38
C THR A 785 27.23 -0.91 26.49
N GLY A 786 27.45 0.13 27.28
CA GLY A 786 28.77 0.72 27.50
C GLY A 786 29.37 1.51 26.32
N GLN A 787 28.70 1.55 25.16
CA GLN A 787 29.20 2.22 23.96
C GLN A 787 28.43 3.48 23.61
N TYR A 788 27.13 3.35 23.41
CA TYR A 788 26.26 4.48 23.03
C TYR A 788 24.82 4.26 23.43
N TYR A 789 24.11 5.37 23.51
CA TYR A 789 22.66 5.45 23.56
C TYR A 789 22.21 6.60 22.68
N THR A 790 21.16 6.39 21.92
CA THR A 790 20.53 7.43 21.10
C THR A 790 19.03 7.36 21.24
N THR A 791 18.43 8.52 21.39
CA THR A 791 16.98 8.70 21.25
C THR A 791 16.72 9.90 20.36
N THR A 792 15.79 9.73 19.45
CA THR A 792 15.29 10.81 18.59
C THR A 792 13.78 10.79 18.69
N ASN A 793 13.19 11.89 19.14
CA ASN A 793 11.75 12.11 19.20
C ASN A 793 11.35 13.00 18.02
N TYR A 794 10.52 12.48 17.16
CA TYR A 794 9.90 13.23 16.08
C TYR A 794 8.53 13.71 16.54
N VAL A 795 8.31 15.01 16.52
CA VAL A 795 7.04 15.65 16.81
C VAL A 795 6.43 16.09 15.48
N TYR A 796 5.32 15.46 15.10
CA TYR A 796 4.63 15.71 13.84
C TYR A 796 3.48 16.68 14.03
N GLU A 797 3.15 17.37 12.96
CA GLU A 797 2.05 18.33 12.95
C GLU A 797 0.71 17.71 13.33
N VAL A 798 0.02 18.32 14.27
CA VAL A 798 -1.34 18.00 14.72
C VAL A 798 -2.38 18.93 14.08
N ASP A 799 -3.63 18.56 14.21
CA ASP A 799 -4.81 19.35 13.91
C ASP A 799 -4.80 19.97 12.50
N MET A 800 -4.35 19.20 11.53
CA MET A 800 -4.36 19.60 10.13
C MET A 800 -5.77 19.60 9.57
N VAL A 801 -6.22 20.73 9.03
CA VAL A 801 -7.54 20.86 8.41
C VAL A 801 -7.41 21.00 6.90
N LEU A 802 -8.06 20.12 6.17
CA LEU A 802 -8.04 20.06 4.71
C LEU A 802 -9.46 20.11 4.15
N LEU A 803 -9.68 20.92 3.11
CA LEU A 803 -10.91 20.94 2.32
C LEU A 803 -10.63 20.39 0.93
N ASN A 804 -11.44 19.43 0.50
CA ASN A 804 -11.38 18.88 -0.83
C ASN A 804 -12.74 19.03 -1.53
N LEU A 805 -12.72 19.55 -2.76
CA LEU A 805 -13.88 19.71 -3.63
C LEU A 805 -13.68 18.83 -4.87
N SER A 806 -14.59 17.92 -5.12
CA SER A 806 -14.57 17.03 -6.28
C SER A 806 -15.79 17.26 -7.13
N TYR A 807 -15.59 17.64 -8.39
CA TYR A 807 -16.68 17.85 -9.35
C TYR A 807 -16.59 16.86 -10.51
N THR A 808 -17.70 16.18 -10.78
CA THR A 808 -17.85 15.22 -11.89
C THR A 808 -18.81 15.76 -12.91
N PHE A 809 -18.33 16.01 -14.13
CA PHE A 809 -19.09 16.66 -15.19
C PHE A 809 -20.14 15.75 -15.84
N ASN A 810 -19.86 14.45 -15.98
CA ASN A 810 -20.78 13.50 -16.58
C ASN A 810 -20.98 12.29 -15.66
N LYS A 811 -22.24 11.80 -15.58
CA LYS A 811 -22.58 10.62 -14.77
C LYS A 811 -22.24 9.28 -15.45
N THR A 812 -21.75 9.30 -16.69
CA THR A 812 -21.32 8.08 -17.39
C THR A 812 -20.12 7.46 -16.65
N LYS A 813 -20.22 6.18 -16.32
CA LYS A 813 -19.23 5.46 -15.49
C LYS A 813 -18.00 5.10 -16.30
N SER A 814 -17.13 6.06 -16.56
CA SER A 814 -15.79 5.82 -17.05
C SER A 814 -14.78 6.07 -15.94
N SER A 815 -13.63 5.41 -15.98
CA SER A 815 -12.61 5.50 -14.93
C SER A 815 -11.28 5.99 -15.46
N ALA A 816 -10.52 6.68 -14.60
CA ALA A 816 -9.13 7.04 -14.88
C ALA A 816 -8.28 5.78 -15.08
N LYS A 817 -7.46 5.78 -16.13
CA LYS A 817 -6.47 4.74 -16.37
C LYS A 817 -5.08 5.27 -16.08
N PHE A 818 -4.27 4.46 -15.43
CA PHE A 818 -2.90 4.77 -15.07
C PHE A 818 -1.98 3.69 -15.58
N ILE A 819 -0.81 4.09 -16.06
CA ILE A 819 0.33 3.19 -16.22
C ILE A 819 1.24 3.26 -14.99
N GLU A 820 2.04 2.24 -14.85
CA GLU A 820 2.66 1.88 -13.59
C GLU A 820 4.16 1.68 -13.75
N SER A 821 4.91 2.23 -12.77
CA SER A 821 6.36 2.10 -12.62
C SER A 821 6.73 0.85 -11.81
N GLU A 822 7.81 0.19 -12.15
CA GLU A 822 8.28 -1.00 -11.42
C GLU A 822 9.57 -0.77 -10.60
N PHE A 823 10.43 0.16 -10.97
CA PHE A 823 11.81 0.16 -10.49
C PHE A 823 12.18 1.27 -9.49
N GLY A 824 11.58 2.45 -9.56
CA GLY A 824 11.99 3.61 -8.76
C GLY A 824 11.62 3.62 -7.28
N LYS A 825 10.72 2.76 -6.82
CA LYS A 825 10.13 2.85 -5.48
C LYS A 825 11.08 2.70 -4.31
N LYS A 826 12.08 1.84 -4.42
CA LYS A 826 13.03 1.57 -3.35
C LYS A 826 14.17 2.58 -3.28
N GLU A 827 14.35 3.38 -4.30
CA GLU A 827 15.46 4.32 -4.44
C GLU A 827 15.07 5.75 -4.00
N PHE A 828 13.75 5.99 -3.73
CA PHE A 828 13.25 7.28 -3.26
C PHE A 828 13.29 7.42 -1.73
#